data_14a019cf954a32672f0a5947a9b7511c
#
_entry.id   14a019cf954a32672f0a5947a9b7511c
#
_cell.length_a   1.000
_cell.length_b   1.000
_cell.length_c   1.000
_cell.angle_alpha   90.00
_cell.angle_beta   90.00
_cell.angle_gamma   90.00
#
_symmetry.space_group_name_H-M   'P 1'
#
loop_
_entity.id
_entity.type
_entity.pdbx_description
1 polymer ?
#
loop_
_entity_poly.entity_id
_entity_poly.type
_entity_poly.pdbx_seq_one_letter_code
_entity_poly.pdbx_strand_id
1 'polypeptide(L)'
;MCRGEQMDTIKKRSDKHKDKHNKKRSFISKLKIFLFILIVIVGVGFSGYAAILVGGNLIVDAEDLVLDETTTVETADGEAVSKLYDEDRSVRGIDEIPKHVQDAFISIEDRRFYEHSGVDFKSVFRAVIRNIFAMSKVEGGSTITQQLSKNLFLSNDKTWTRKAKEVMAAVHLERKLSKNEIFELYLNEIYFGDGVYGIERASNYFFSKSVDDLTIAEGALLAGLAKGPNGYSPINHPERALDRRNVVLNAMEDTGVISTETRIQEQEKGLGLDVQERQANAWVDSYIDLVMKEAADDHDLSVNELKRGGYRIVINMDEKVQRIAYDQFQHDDYFPGNTEGAEGAFVMMEQETGKIVSAIGGRDYQIGDLNRVTVERQPGSIMKPIAVYAPAMMQLERYTPYSLIPDYQYDYDGYTVANVDNQFDGSVTIYDALKKSKNTSAVWLLDQIGVDYSKDYLEQLGVAIEDDGLPIALGGLTDGLAPVDLMESYGAFARNGDVIESSTIERIYDKDDEMIFQSNSNSREVFSPQVAWDMTEILTDTVESGTAAPGEFSKALAGKTGSTQHALVEGETNDAWFVGYTPEYTTALWMGYDKLDEDNYLTAGSEYPTRLTKSILTEMDSQELLAENFTKPDDVDALPEPIELPQIAEVQADYSFGVSSLGKLTWQGSPDDRVIYRIYREQEGIDERAGEVKGETEFNLNVTEVFQSNDYYVVPYDPLTKLEGDRSESVSLTW
;
A
#
# COMPACT_ATOMS: atom_id res chain seq x y z
N MET A 1 40.42 85.43 26.17
CA MET A 1 40.10 84.44 25.14
C MET A 1 41.10 83.24 25.12
N CYS A 2 41.70 82.81 26.24
CA CYS A 2 42.69 81.69 26.26
C CYS A 2 42.37 80.55 27.23
N ARG A 3 41.11 80.43 27.74
CA ARG A 3 40.72 79.32 28.67
C ARG A 3 39.75 78.32 28.08
N GLY A 4 39.14 78.58 26.87
CA GLY A 4 38.18 77.69 26.22
C GLY A 4 38.81 76.56 25.39
N GLU A 5 39.91 76.83 24.68
CA GLU A 5 40.54 75.86 23.78
C GLU A 5 41.27 74.69 24.43
N GLN A 6 41.78 74.89 25.68
CA GLN A 6 42.45 73.80 26.45
C GLN A 6 41.50 72.77 27.03
N MET A 7 40.22 73.13 27.30
CA MET A 7 39.25 72.19 27.87
C MET A 7 38.62 71.31 26.72
N ASP A 8 38.51 71.84 25.54
CA ASP A 8 37.96 71.04 24.37
C ASP A 8 38.98 70.00 23.87
N THR A 9 40.30 70.33 23.93
CA THR A 9 41.36 69.38 23.53
C THR A 9 41.52 68.24 24.52
N ILE A 10 41.27 68.46 25.82
CA ILE A 10 41.33 67.42 26.86
C ILE A 10 40.11 66.53 26.79
N LYS A 11 38.90 67.10 26.53
CA LYS A 11 37.70 66.33 26.31
C LYS A 11 37.78 65.43 25.06
N LYS A 12 38.24 65.91 23.93
CA LYS A 12 38.46 65.11 22.69
C LYS A 12 39.54 64.04 22.86
N ARG A 13 40.53 64.21 23.69
CA ARG A 13 41.53 63.14 24.04
C ARG A 13 40.93 62.07 24.96
N SER A 14 40.09 62.44 25.92
CA SER A 14 39.42 61.51 26.84
C SER A 14 38.38 60.64 26.06
N ASP A 15 37.64 61.25 25.16
CA ASP A 15 36.61 60.47 24.36
C ASP A 15 37.30 59.55 23.34
N LYS A 16 38.42 59.94 22.74
CA LYS A 16 39.20 59.05 21.84
C LYS A 16 39.85 57.88 22.61
N HIS A 17 40.18 58.04 23.90
CA HIS A 17 40.69 56.94 24.72
C HIS A 17 39.58 56.01 25.19
N LYS A 18 38.37 56.53 25.53
CA LYS A 18 37.18 55.69 25.89
C LYS A 18 36.68 54.91 24.65
N ASP A 19 36.67 55.48 23.47
CA ASP A 19 36.26 54.78 22.24
C ASP A 19 37.26 53.66 21.85
N LYS A 20 38.56 53.84 22.05
CA LYS A 20 39.55 52.78 21.83
C LYS A 20 39.43 51.64 22.84
N HIS A 21 39.09 51.94 24.10
CA HIS A 21 38.90 50.94 25.15
C HIS A 21 37.58 50.16 24.95
N ASN A 22 36.51 50.80 24.53
CA ASN A 22 35.23 50.16 24.21
C ASN A 22 35.33 49.29 22.93
N LYS A 23 36.02 49.73 21.88
CA LYS A 23 36.29 48.91 20.69
C LYS A 23 37.16 47.67 21.01
N LYS A 24 38.17 47.79 21.88
CA LYS A 24 38.97 46.62 22.34
C LYS A 24 38.15 45.64 23.20
N ARG A 25 37.28 46.15 24.11
CA ARG A 25 36.37 45.29 24.89
C ARG A 25 35.34 44.57 24.04
N SER A 26 34.75 45.26 23.03
CA SER A 26 33.81 44.66 22.06
C SER A 26 34.51 43.61 21.19
N PHE A 27 35.74 43.86 20.74
CA PHE A 27 36.50 42.87 19.96
C PHE A 27 36.88 41.64 20.78
N ILE A 28 37.32 41.79 22.03
CA ILE A 28 37.65 40.69 22.94
C ILE A 28 36.38 39.88 23.30
N SER A 29 35.23 40.54 23.47
CA SER A 29 33.95 39.86 23.68
C SER A 29 33.52 39.03 22.47
N LYS A 30 33.59 39.60 21.27
CA LYS A 30 33.30 38.87 20.02
C LYS A 30 34.25 37.71 19.77
N LEU A 31 35.53 37.87 20.11
CA LEU A 31 36.53 36.79 20.00
C LEU A 31 36.26 35.67 21.02
N LYS A 32 35.85 36.02 22.27
CA LYS A 32 35.43 35.01 23.26
C LYS A 32 34.20 34.24 22.85
N ILE A 33 33.20 34.93 22.28
CA ILE A 33 31.98 34.27 21.74
C ILE A 33 32.35 33.37 20.53
N PHE A 34 33.20 33.83 19.66
CA PHE A 34 33.68 33.02 18.53
C PHE A 34 34.43 31.78 18.97
N LEU A 35 35.35 31.93 19.95
CA LEU A 35 36.08 30.83 20.57
C LEU A 35 35.16 29.85 21.30
N PHE A 36 34.16 30.35 22.02
CA PHE A 36 33.16 29.51 22.68
C PHE A 36 32.35 28.72 21.65
N ILE A 37 31.86 29.37 20.60
CA ILE A 37 31.16 28.69 19.50
C ILE A 37 32.04 27.63 18.82
N LEU A 38 33.32 27.96 18.60
CA LEU A 38 34.28 27.01 18.02
C LEU A 38 34.51 25.80 18.93
N ILE A 39 34.64 26.01 20.25
CA ILE A 39 34.78 24.92 21.24
C ILE A 39 33.51 24.05 21.25
N VAL A 40 32.32 24.65 21.19
CA VAL A 40 31.07 23.91 21.14
C VAL A 40 30.99 23.09 19.86
N ILE A 41 31.32 23.67 18.70
CA ILE A 41 31.35 22.94 17.41
C ILE A 41 32.34 21.78 17.46
N VAL A 42 33.55 22.01 17.98
CA VAL A 42 34.57 20.95 18.14
C VAL A 42 34.10 19.88 19.12
N GLY A 43 33.46 20.27 20.24
CA GLY A 43 32.92 19.34 21.22
C GLY A 43 31.78 18.48 20.66
N VAL A 44 30.86 19.09 19.93
CA VAL A 44 29.78 18.36 19.22
C VAL A 44 30.36 17.44 18.15
N GLY A 45 31.34 17.90 17.36
CA GLY A 45 32.03 17.09 16.37
C GLY A 45 32.75 15.88 16.97
N PHE A 46 33.45 16.10 18.11
CA PHE A 46 34.13 15.01 18.82
C PHE A 46 33.15 13.99 19.43
N SER A 47 32.08 14.48 20.04
CA SER A 47 31.03 13.60 20.59
C SER A 47 30.31 12.80 19.48
N GLY A 48 30.02 13.42 18.34
CA GLY A 48 29.47 12.73 17.16
C GLY A 48 30.43 11.68 16.59
N TYR A 49 31.72 12.00 16.50
CA TYR A 49 32.76 11.04 16.08
C TYR A 49 32.91 9.89 17.07
N ALA A 50 32.90 10.14 18.37
CA ALA A 50 32.93 9.09 19.38
C ALA A 50 31.69 8.18 19.32
N ALA A 51 30.51 8.76 19.10
CA ALA A 51 29.29 7.99 18.90
C ALA A 51 29.36 7.10 17.66
N ILE A 52 29.94 7.58 16.56
CA ILE A 52 30.15 6.77 15.32
C ILE A 52 31.06 5.58 15.62
N LEU A 53 32.17 5.81 16.36
CA LEU A 53 33.14 4.75 16.69
C LEU A 53 32.56 3.66 17.60
N VAL A 54 31.74 4.04 18.57
CA VAL A 54 31.11 3.10 19.51
C VAL A 54 29.93 2.41 18.86
N GLY A 55 29.10 3.16 18.11
CA GLY A 55 27.90 2.62 17.43
C GLY A 55 28.25 1.58 16.38
N GLY A 56 29.38 1.72 15.67
CA GLY A 56 29.83 0.72 14.69
C GLY A 56 30.10 -0.66 15.31
N ASN A 57 30.61 -0.70 16.55
CA ASN A 57 30.84 -1.97 17.27
C ASN A 57 29.55 -2.66 17.74
N LEU A 58 28.42 -1.94 17.76
CA LEU A 58 27.10 -2.46 18.16
C LEU A 58 26.28 -2.92 16.92
N ILE A 59 26.71 -2.55 15.74
CA ILE A 59 25.99 -2.82 14.48
C ILE A 59 26.64 -3.93 13.69
N VAL A 60 27.97 -4.09 13.82
CA VAL A 60 28.76 -5.05 13.05
C VAL A 60 29.36 -6.06 14.02
N ASP A 61 28.88 -7.29 13.98
CA ASP A 61 29.56 -8.40 14.65
C ASP A 61 30.58 -9.05 13.71
N ALA A 62 31.71 -9.51 14.24
CA ALA A 62 32.75 -10.12 13.40
C ALA A 62 32.36 -11.52 12.92
N GLU A 63 31.39 -12.14 13.57
CA GLU A 63 30.79 -13.43 13.18
C GLU A 63 29.87 -13.29 11.97
N ASP A 64 29.28 -12.12 11.73
CA ASP A 64 28.41 -11.82 10.58
C ASP A 64 29.17 -11.84 9.24
N LEU A 65 30.47 -11.87 9.26
CA LEU A 65 31.34 -11.88 8.06
C LEU A 65 31.71 -13.30 7.58
N VAL A 66 31.33 -14.34 8.34
CA VAL A 66 31.71 -15.74 8.05
C VAL A 66 30.49 -16.65 8.27
N LEU A 67 29.49 -16.53 7.40
CA LEU A 67 28.35 -17.42 7.42
C LEU A 67 28.37 -18.25 6.12
N ASP A 68 28.55 -19.55 6.26
CA ASP A 68 28.78 -20.48 5.12
C ASP A 68 27.62 -21.49 4.91
N GLU A 69 26.50 -21.39 5.66
CA GLU A 69 25.41 -22.36 5.58
C GLU A 69 24.19 -21.80 4.85
N THR A 70 23.60 -22.63 3.98
CA THR A 70 22.43 -22.25 3.16
C THR A 70 21.16 -22.23 3.99
N THR A 71 20.44 -21.10 3.99
CA THR A 71 19.10 -21.02 4.58
C THR A 71 18.10 -21.73 3.67
N THR A 72 17.28 -22.57 4.28
CA THR A 72 16.19 -23.29 3.61
C THR A 72 14.85 -22.66 3.98
N VAL A 73 14.00 -22.43 2.97
CA VAL A 73 12.60 -22.04 3.17
C VAL A 73 11.73 -23.24 2.85
N GLU A 74 10.91 -23.66 3.80
CA GLU A 74 10.06 -24.83 3.71
C GLU A 74 8.60 -24.53 4.12
N THR A 75 7.67 -25.27 3.56
CA THR A 75 6.26 -25.23 3.99
C THR A 75 6.10 -25.87 5.37
N ALA A 76 4.92 -25.69 5.99
CA ALA A 76 4.57 -26.33 7.26
C ALA A 76 4.68 -27.86 7.24
N ASP A 77 4.54 -28.48 6.06
CA ASP A 77 4.69 -29.93 5.84
C ASP A 77 6.15 -30.37 5.69
N GLY A 78 7.10 -29.43 5.73
CA GLY A 78 8.55 -29.68 5.61
C GLY A 78 9.04 -29.85 4.16
N GLU A 79 8.25 -29.40 3.18
CA GLU A 79 8.64 -29.40 1.77
C GLU A 79 9.47 -28.15 1.48
N ALA A 80 10.71 -28.33 1.02
CA ALA A 80 11.58 -27.20 0.71
C ALA A 80 11.12 -26.53 -0.60
N VAL A 81 10.66 -25.29 -0.52
CA VAL A 81 10.20 -24.51 -1.68
C VAL A 81 11.26 -23.61 -2.26
N SER A 82 12.22 -23.18 -1.44
CA SER A 82 13.34 -22.34 -1.88
C SER A 82 14.57 -22.55 -0.98
N LYS A 83 15.72 -22.28 -1.57
CA LYS A 83 16.96 -22.08 -0.83
C LYS A 83 17.37 -20.63 -1.07
N LEU A 84 17.52 -19.86 -0.01
CA LEU A 84 17.91 -18.43 -0.11
C LEU A 84 19.36 -18.26 -0.57
N TYR A 85 20.07 -19.37 -0.72
CA TYR A 85 21.43 -19.42 -1.20
C TYR A 85 21.57 -20.46 -2.30
N ASP A 86 22.24 -20.10 -3.37
CA ASP A 86 22.59 -21.01 -4.46
C ASP A 86 23.97 -21.64 -4.16
N GLU A 87 24.07 -22.96 -4.22
CA GLU A 87 25.32 -23.74 -3.99
C GLU A 87 26.47 -23.34 -4.93
N ASP A 88 26.19 -22.45 -5.90
CA ASP A 88 27.14 -22.02 -6.94
C ASP A 88 27.78 -20.66 -6.64
N ARG A 89 28.11 -20.37 -5.35
CA ARG A 89 29.00 -19.26 -5.04
C ARG A 89 30.41 -19.53 -5.49
N SER A 90 30.74 -19.10 -6.65
CA SER A 90 32.12 -18.79 -6.97
C SER A 90 32.46 -17.40 -6.41
N VAL A 91 32.68 -17.32 -5.08
CA VAL A 91 33.31 -16.12 -4.47
C VAL A 91 34.64 -15.94 -5.22
N ARG A 92 34.83 -14.78 -5.85
CA ARG A 92 36.07 -14.45 -6.55
C ARG A 92 36.90 -13.53 -5.69
N GLY A 93 38.15 -13.95 -5.49
CA GLY A 93 39.16 -13.08 -4.90
C GLY A 93 39.36 -11.82 -5.75
N ILE A 94 39.68 -10.69 -5.13
CA ILE A 94 39.88 -9.42 -5.85
C ILE A 94 40.94 -9.53 -6.96
N ASP A 95 41.94 -10.39 -6.77
CA ASP A 95 43.00 -10.62 -7.74
C ASP A 95 42.56 -11.45 -8.97
N GLU A 96 41.43 -12.16 -8.88
CA GLU A 96 40.82 -12.91 -9.97
C GLU A 96 39.89 -12.04 -10.83
N ILE A 97 39.44 -10.89 -10.30
CA ILE A 97 38.58 -9.96 -11.04
C ILE A 97 39.44 -9.03 -11.90
N PRO A 98 39.23 -8.95 -13.22
CA PRO A 98 40.05 -8.14 -14.10
C PRO A 98 40.10 -6.68 -13.68
N LYS A 99 41.27 -6.05 -13.76
CA LYS A 99 41.51 -4.70 -13.31
C LYS A 99 40.57 -3.68 -13.99
N HIS A 100 40.25 -3.82 -15.24
CA HIS A 100 39.35 -2.93 -15.97
C HIS A 100 37.90 -3.05 -15.48
N VAL A 101 37.48 -4.21 -14.97
CA VAL A 101 36.17 -4.41 -14.33
C VAL A 101 36.15 -3.70 -12.97
N GLN A 102 37.17 -3.92 -12.12
CA GLN A 102 37.31 -3.21 -10.86
C GLN A 102 37.26 -1.66 -11.03
N ASP A 103 38.01 -1.18 -12.02
CA ASP A 103 38.11 0.24 -12.32
C ASP A 103 36.79 0.84 -12.84
N ALA A 104 35.94 0.04 -13.51
CA ALA A 104 34.60 0.48 -13.93
C ALA A 104 33.73 0.83 -12.72
N PHE A 105 33.67 -0.06 -11.70
CA PHE A 105 32.93 0.21 -10.45
C PHE A 105 33.49 1.40 -9.69
N ILE A 106 34.83 1.48 -9.52
CA ILE A 106 35.45 2.59 -8.82
C ILE A 106 35.19 3.92 -9.54
N SER A 107 35.26 3.94 -10.87
CA SER A 107 35.08 5.13 -11.68
C SER A 107 33.65 5.70 -11.60
N ILE A 108 32.64 4.85 -11.45
CA ILE A 108 31.25 5.32 -11.45
C ILE A 108 30.68 5.49 -10.03
N GLU A 109 31.01 4.59 -9.09
CA GLU A 109 30.42 4.56 -7.75
C GLU A 109 31.25 5.38 -6.74
N ASP A 110 32.60 5.26 -6.77
CA ASP A 110 33.44 5.89 -5.76
C ASP A 110 34.87 6.17 -6.27
N ARG A 111 35.02 7.25 -7.04
CA ARG A 111 36.30 7.64 -7.70
C ARG A 111 37.47 7.80 -6.72
N ARG A 112 37.17 7.99 -5.42
CA ARG A 112 38.18 8.20 -4.39
C ARG A 112 38.19 7.11 -3.34
N PHE A 113 37.71 5.92 -3.70
CA PHE A 113 37.58 4.77 -2.80
C PHE A 113 38.83 4.53 -1.97
N TYR A 114 40.01 4.55 -2.57
CA TYR A 114 41.30 4.34 -1.89
C TYR A 114 41.79 5.56 -1.07
N GLU A 115 41.11 6.71 -1.08
CA GLU A 115 41.55 7.95 -0.45
C GLU A 115 40.82 8.27 0.86
N HIS A 116 39.67 7.70 1.11
CA HIS A 116 38.85 7.99 2.30
C HIS A 116 38.72 6.75 3.21
N SER A 117 38.18 6.95 4.44
CA SER A 117 37.94 5.90 5.43
C SER A 117 36.44 5.76 5.73
N GLY A 118 35.71 5.16 4.81
CA GLY A 118 34.28 4.86 4.90
C GLY A 118 33.36 5.97 4.39
N VAL A 119 33.68 7.25 4.59
CA VAL A 119 32.86 8.39 4.15
C VAL A 119 33.71 9.38 3.35
N ASP A 120 33.28 9.71 2.13
CA ASP A 120 33.90 10.77 1.34
C ASP A 120 33.22 12.13 1.52
N PHE A 121 33.65 12.88 2.54
CA PHE A 121 33.12 14.21 2.83
C PHE A 121 33.26 15.21 1.66
N LYS A 122 34.27 15.07 0.79
CA LYS A 122 34.43 15.95 -0.38
C LYS A 122 33.38 15.66 -1.43
N SER A 123 33.08 14.39 -1.68
CA SER A 123 32.04 13.96 -2.63
C SER A 123 30.65 14.31 -2.11
N VAL A 124 30.38 14.09 -0.81
CA VAL A 124 29.11 14.50 -0.17
C VAL A 124 28.89 16.02 -0.34
N PHE A 125 29.91 16.84 -0.04
CA PHE A 125 29.81 18.29 -0.17
C PHE A 125 29.57 18.73 -1.63
N ARG A 126 30.28 18.13 -2.57
CA ARG A 126 30.08 18.37 -4.02
C ARG A 126 28.67 18.00 -4.46
N ALA A 127 28.18 16.82 -4.05
CA ALA A 127 26.83 16.36 -4.38
C ALA A 127 25.74 17.29 -3.83
N VAL A 128 25.87 17.75 -2.58
CA VAL A 128 24.94 18.73 -1.99
C VAL A 128 24.89 20.02 -2.81
N ILE A 129 26.05 20.55 -3.19
CA ILE A 129 26.11 21.78 -3.99
C ILE A 129 25.46 21.57 -5.36
N ARG A 130 25.75 20.46 -6.05
CA ARG A 130 25.18 20.17 -7.37
C ARG A 130 23.66 19.97 -7.31
N ASN A 131 23.17 19.24 -6.32
CA ASN A 131 21.72 19.00 -6.14
C ASN A 131 20.97 20.32 -5.85
N ILE A 132 21.56 21.22 -5.03
CA ILE A 132 20.98 22.55 -4.79
C ILE A 132 20.92 23.38 -6.09
N PHE A 133 21.98 23.40 -6.89
CA PHE A 133 21.99 24.14 -8.14
C PHE A 133 21.06 23.56 -9.21
N ALA A 134 20.91 22.24 -9.24
CA ALA A 134 20.04 21.54 -10.19
C ALA A 134 18.56 21.52 -9.75
N MET A 135 18.24 21.93 -8.52
CA MET A 135 16.92 21.81 -7.87
C MET A 135 16.34 20.36 -7.95
N SER A 136 17.21 19.37 -8.07
CA SER A 136 16.85 17.96 -8.18
C SER A 136 18.01 17.08 -7.72
N LYS A 137 17.74 15.80 -7.38
CA LYS A 137 18.78 14.85 -6.96
C LYS A 137 19.54 14.29 -8.18
N VAL A 138 20.60 15.00 -8.61
CA VAL A 138 21.42 14.64 -9.81
C VAL A 138 22.69 13.87 -9.47
N GLU A 139 23.22 13.95 -8.23
CA GLU A 139 24.46 13.28 -7.82
C GLU A 139 24.30 12.63 -6.44
N GLY A 140 24.67 11.35 -6.34
CA GLY A 140 24.78 10.62 -5.07
C GLY A 140 26.14 10.84 -4.42
N GLY A 141 26.22 10.72 -3.08
CA GLY A 141 27.45 10.89 -2.31
C GLY A 141 27.78 9.71 -1.41
N SER A 142 27.16 8.55 -1.57
CA SER A 142 27.45 7.34 -0.81
C SER A 142 28.69 6.64 -1.39
N THR A 143 29.54 6.11 -0.50
CA THR A 143 30.76 5.37 -0.88
C THR A 143 30.46 3.89 -1.09
N ILE A 144 31.35 3.15 -1.73
CA ILE A 144 31.32 1.68 -1.85
C ILE A 144 31.18 1.05 -0.46
N THR A 145 31.96 1.50 0.53
CA THR A 145 31.88 0.97 1.90
C THR A 145 30.53 1.22 2.55
N GLN A 146 29.89 2.37 2.28
CA GLN A 146 28.54 2.66 2.77
C GLN A 146 27.48 1.79 2.07
N GLN A 147 27.64 1.51 0.77
CA GLN A 147 26.74 0.62 0.06
C GLN A 147 26.88 -0.81 0.58
N LEU A 148 28.11 -1.30 0.77
CA LEU A 148 28.38 -2.59 1.41
C LEU A 148 27.76 -2.67 2.80
N SER A 149 27.98 -1.65 3.64
CA SER A 149 27.39 -1.62 5.00
C SER A 149 25.87 -1.65 5.00
N LYS A 150 25.24 -0.96 4.02
CA LYS A 150 23.79 -1.04 3.83
C LYS A 150 23.37 -2.45 3.47
N ASN A 151 24.04 -3.09 2.53
CA ASN A 151 23.66 -4.40 2.02
C ASN A 151 23.89 -5.51 3.06
N LEU A 152 24.94 -5.39 3.89
CA LEU A 152 25.30 -6.40 4.90
C LEU A 152 24.46 -6.34 6.17
N PHE A 153 24.14 -5.13 6.68
CA PHE A 153 23.71 -4.95 8.08
C PHE A 153 22.41 -4.14 8.24
N LEU A 154 21.73 -3.68 7.16
CA LEU A 154 20.63 -2.72 7.30
C LEU A 154 19.47 -3.03 6.37
N SER A 155 18.24 -2.74 6.84
CA SER A 155 17.02 -2.78 6.03
C SER A 155 17.03 -1.71 4.91
N ASN A 156 16.11 -1.85 3.94
CA ASN A 156 15.99 -0.91 2.81
C ASN A 156 15.27 0.41 3.14
N ASP A 157 14.86 0.63 4.40
CA ASP A 157 14.13 1.82 4.83
C ASP A 157 14.85 3.13 4.56
N LYS A 158 14.13 4.14 4.08
CA LYS A 158 14.68 5.48 3.75
C LYS A 158 14.65 6.43 4.95
N THR A 159 15.18 6.01 6.11
CA THR A 159 15.20 6.82 7.33
C THR A 159 16.55 7.47 7.61
N TRP A 160 16.55 8.59 8.36
CA TRP A 160 17.78 9.23 8.83
C TRP A 160 18.54 8.37 9.83
N THR A 161 17.85 7.58 10.63
CA THR A 161 18.43 6.64 11.60
C THR A 161 19.21 5.54 10.90
N ARG A 162 18.64 4.95 9.84
CA ARG A 162 19.33 3.98 8.99
C ARG A 162 20.59 4.59 8.35
N LYS A 163 20.52 5.83 7.81
CA LYS A 163 21.69 6.47 7.21
C LYS A 163 22.81 6.75 8.24
N ALA A 164 22.45 7.02 9.48
CA ALA A 164 23.43 7.14 10.56
C ALA A 164 24.08 5.77 10.89
N LYS A 165 23.30 4.70 11.00
CA LYS A 165 23.80 3.33 11.18
C LYS A 165 24.74 2.91 10.04
N GLU A 166 24.39 3.19 8.79
CA GLU A 166 25.22 2.95 7.60
C GLU A 166 26.61 3.61 7.71
N VAL A 167 26.65 4.87 8.13
CA VAL A 167 27.93 5.59 8.35
C VAL A 167 28.75 4.94 9.47
N MET A 168 28.12 4.53 10.57
CA MET A 168 28.76 3.88 11.70
C MET A 168 29.39 2.53 11.28
N ALA A 169 28.62 1.71 10.57
CA ALA A 169 29.07 0.42 10.05
C ALA A 169 30.22 0.59 9.01
N ALA A 170 30.07 1.56 8.08
CA ALA A 170 31.11 1.84 7.09
C ALA A 170 32.46 2.24 7.74
N VAL A 171 32.44 3.11 8.74
CA VAL A 171 33.66 3.49 9.47
C VAL A 171 34.24 2.30 10.26
N HIS A 172 33.37 1.43 10.78
CA HIS A 172 33.82 0.22 11.46
C HIS A 172 34.50 -0.76 10.51
N LEU A 173 33.91 -1.06 9.35
CA LEU A 173 34.50 -1.94 8.32
C LEU A 173 35.90 -1.44 7.90
N GLU A 174 36.05 -0.16 7.60
CA GLU A 174 37.33 0.43 7.19
C GLU A 174 38.43 0.37 8.26
N ARG A 175 38.08 0.15 9.52
CA ARG A 175 39.02 -0.06 10.62
C ARG A 175 39.45 -1.52 10.78
N LYS A 176 38.61 -2.43 10.30
CA LYS A 176 38.78 -3.86 10.48
C LYS A 176 39.35 -4.54 9.22
N LEU A 177 38.97 -4.07 8.06
CA LEU A 177 39.28 -4.65 6.75
C LEU A 177 40.14 -3.69 5.92
N SER A 178 40.97 -4.23 5.06
CA SER A 178 41.67 -3.47 4.02
C SER A 178 40.71 -3.03 2.90
N LYS A 179 41.12 -2.04 2.13
CA LYS A 179 40.33 -1.58 0.96
C LYS A 179 40.04 -2.69 -0.03
N ASN A 180 40.97 -3.58 -0.25
CA ASN A 180 40.81 -4.69 -1.17
C ASN A 180 39.79 -5.71 -0.62
N GLU A 181 39.82 -6.04 0.66
CA GLU A 181 38.85 -6.93 1.29
C GLU A 181 37.44 -6.32 1.26
N ILE A 182 37.29 -5.01 1.54
CA ILE A 182 36.01 -4.30 1.42
C ILE A 182 35.48 -4.36 0.00
N PHE A 183 36.34 -4.17 -1.00
CA PHE A 183 35.94 -4.14 -2.39
C PHE A 183 35.62 -5.53 -2.92
N GLU A 184 36.35 -6.55 -2.48
CA GLU A 184 36.06 -7.95 -2.74
C GLU A 184 34.68 -8.35 -2.22
N LEU A 185 34.41 -8.05 -0.94
CA LEU A 185 33.10 -8.28 -0.36
C LEU A 185 31.99 -7.53 -1.13
N TYR A 186 32.23 -6.26 -1.50
CA TYR A 186 31.26 -5.48 -2.26
C TYR A 186 30.92 -6.13 -3.61
N LEU A 187 31.90 -6.53 -4.39
CA LEU A 187 31.70 -7.13 -5.71
C LEU A 187 31.03 -8.51 -5.65
N ASN A 188 31.25 -9.26 -4.57
CA ASN A 188 30.64 -10.56 -4.36
C ASN A 188 29.23 -10.48 -3.76
N GLU A 189 28.82 -9.31 -3.20
CA GLU A 189 27.54 -9.13 -2.52
C GLU A 189 26.52 -8.26 -3.26
N ILE A 190 26.98 -7.47 -4.24
CA ILE A 190 26.09 -6.52 -4.90
C ILE A 190 25.05 -7.24 -5.76
N TYR A 191 23.81 -6.71 -5.71
CA TYR A 191 22.69 -7.15 -6.53
C TYR A 191 22.77 -6.54 -7.94
N PHE A 192 22.64 -7.37 -8.97
CA PHE A 192 22.72 -6.98 -10.38
C PHE A 192 21.39 -7.01 -11.13
N GLY A 193 20.27 -7.28 -10.46
CA GLY A 193 18.97 -7.49 -11.06
C GLY A 193 18.69 -8.96 -11.35
N ASP A 194 17.44 -9.24 -11.70
CA ASP A 194 17.00 -10.57 -12.12
C ASP A 194 17.37 -11.68 -11.12
N GLY A 195 17.37 -11.37 -9.81
CA GLY A 195 17.74 -12.29 -8.73
C GLY A 195 19.23 -12.67 -8.66
N VAL A 196 20.10 -11.91 -9.33
CA VAL A 196 21.54 -12.19 -9.45
C VAL A 196 22.35 -11.37 -8.47
N TYR A 197 23.06 -12.02 -7.56
CA TYR A 197 23.98 -11.43 -6.60
C TYR A 197 25.42 -11.89 -6.87
N GLY A 198 26.38 -10.99 -6.73
CA GLY A 198 27.79 -11.27 -6.94
C GLY A 198 28.23 -11.20 -8.40
N ILE A 199 29.45 -10.70 -8.59
CA ILE A 199 29.98 -10.35 -9.92
C ILE A 199 30.23 -11.57 -10.82
N GLU A 200 30.68 -12.69 -10.26
CA GLU A 200 30.90 -13.93 -11.02
C GLU A 200 29.60 -14.49 -11.57
N ARG A 201 28.57 -14.50 -10.69
CA ARG A 201 27.25 -14.97 -11.09
C ARG A 201 26.63 -14.06 -12.14
N ALA A 202 26.78 -12.72 -11.98
CA ALA A 202 26.32 -11.76 -12.99
C ALA A 202 27.04 -11.97 -14.35
N SER A 203 28.32 -12.27 -14.31
CA SER A 203 29.07 -12.61 -15.53
C SER A 203 28.53 -13.87 -16.19
N ASN A 204 28.32 -14.93 -15.43
CA ASN A 204 27.77 -16.19 -15.94
C ASN A 204 26.33 -15.99 -16.44
N TYR A 205 25.46 -15.29 -15.70
CA TYR A 205 24.06 -15.10 -16.04
C TYR A 205 23.88 -14.27 -17.31
N PHE A 206 24.50 -13.08 -17.38
CA PHE A 206 24.28 -12.17 -18.52
C PHE A 206 25.10 -12.51 -19.75
N PHE A 207 26.24 -13.18 -19.57
CA PHE A 207 27.21 -13.35 -20.66
C PHE A 207 27.69 -14.80 -20.88
N SER A 208 27.22 -15.77 -20.09
CA SER A 208 27.64 -17.18 -20.14
C SER A 208 29.15 -17.36 -20.04
N LYS A 209 29.87 -16.55 -19.25
CA LYS A 209 31.34 -16.61 -19.05
C LYS A 209 31.75 -16.20 -17.63
N SER A 210 32.95 -16.67 -17.24
CA SER A 210 33.57 -16.27 -15.97
C SER A 210 33.92 -14.78 -15.98
N VAL A 211 33.98 -14.17 -14.79
CA VAL A 211 34.35 -12.76 -14.60
C VAL A 211 35.71 -12.43 -15.19
N ASP A 212 36.65 -13.42 -15.23
CA ASP A 212 38.02 -13.30 -15.80
C ASP A 212 37.99 -12.94 -17.30
N ASP A 213 36.94 -13.36 -18.01
CA ASP A 213 36.76 -13.20 -19.45
C ASP A 213 35.94 -12.00 -19.86
N LEU A 214 35.49 -11.18 -18.88
CA LEU A 214 34.71 -10.00 -19.17
C LEU A 214 35.48 -8.93 -19.95
N THR A 215 34.88 -8.43 -21.00
CA THR A 215 35.40 -7.27 -21.75
C THR A 215 35.16 -5.96 -20.99
N ILE A 216 35.78 -4.85 -21.46
CA ILE A 216 35.59 -3.51 -20.88
C ILE A 216 34.12 -3.10 -20.96
N ALA A 217 33.43 -3.35 -22.08
CA ALA A 217 32.03 -3.00 -22.26
C ALA A 217 31.11 -3.78 -21.29
N GLU A 218 31.33 -5.07 -21.10
CA GLU A 218 30.58 -5.92 -20.20
C GLU A 218 30.83 -5.55 -18.74
N GLY A 219 32.08 -5.34 -18.33
CA GLY A 219 32.40 -4.83 -17.00
C GLY A 219 31.78 -3.45 -16.72
N ALA A 220 31.72 -2.56 -17.73
CA ALA A 220 31.05 -1.28 -17.62
C ALA A 220 29.52 -1.42 -17.54
N LEU A 221 28.92 -2.41 -18.20
CA LEU A 221 27.50 -2.73 -18.06
C LEU A 221 27.20 -3.17 -16.63
N LEU A 222 27.91 -4.16 -16.08
CA LEU A 222 27.71 -4.61 -14.70
C LEU A 222 27.88 -3.47 -13.69
N ALA A 223 28.93 -2.64 -13.81
CA ALA A 223 29.10 -1.47 -12.97
C ALA A 223 27.93 -0.45 -13.11
N GLY A 224 27.31 -0.41 -14.27
CA GLY A 224 26.12 0.42 -14.51
C GLY A 224 24.88 -0.06 -13.76
N LEU A 225 24.70 -1.36 -13.62
CA LEU A 225 23.56 -1.99 -12.94
C LEU A 225 23.56 -1.71 -11.42
N ALA A 226 24.75 -1.55 -10.81
CA ALA A 226 24.89 -1.28 -9.38
C ALA A 226 24.03 -0.10 -8.86
N LYS A 227 23.72 0.88 -9.70
CA LYS A 227 22.91 2.06 -9.32
C LYS A 227 21.42 1.76 -9.18
N GLY A 228 20.90 0.80 -9.90
CA GLY A 228 19.47 0.48 -9.92
C GLY A 228 19.23 -0.67 -10.90
N PRO A 229 19.47 -1.89 -10.44
CA PRO A 229 19.53 -3.07 -11.31
C PRO A 229 18.24 -3.27 -12.12
N ASN A 230 17.08 -3.19 -11.47
CA ASN A 230 15.78 -3.39 -12.12
C ASN A 230 15.48 -2.30 -13.16
N GLY A 231 15.83 -1.03 -12.85
CA GLY A 231 15.63 0.10 -13.77
C GLY A 231 16.56 0.16 -14.97
N TYR A 232 17.68 -0.57 -14.90
CA TYR A 232 18.70 -0.68 -15.94
C TYR A 232 18.90 -2.13 -16.40
N SER A 233 17.97 -3.05 -16.08
CA SER A 233 18.05 -4.44 -16.53
C SER A 233 18.32 -4.51 -18.04
N PRO A 234 19.39 -5.20 -18.48
CA PRO A 234 19.70 -5.30 -19.90
C PRO A 234 18.71 -6.20 -20.65
N ILE A 235 17.94 -6.99 -19.93
CA ILE A 235 16.88 -7.87 -20.46
C ILE A 235 15.62 -7.06 -20.65
N ASN A 236 15.12 -6.40 -19.58
CA ASN A 236 13.85 -5.70 -19.58
C ASN A 236 13.93 -4.28 -20.16
N HIS A 237 15.09 -3.60 -20.04
CA HIS A 237 15.31 -2.23 -20.49
C HIS A 237 16.62 -2.03 -21.26
N PRO A 238 16.83 -2.73 -22.41
CA PRO A 238 18.12 -2.78 -23.11
C PRO A 238 18.66 -1.40 -23.52
N GLU A 239 17.80 -0.48 -23.93
CA GLU A 239 18.23 0.88 -24.30
C GLU A 239 18.77 1.67 -23.10
N ARG A 240 18.08 1.59 -21.95
CA ARG A 240 18.52 2.23 -20.71
C ARG A 240 19.81 1.62 -20.16
N ALA A 241 19.95 0.31 -20.31
CA ALA A 241 21.18 -0.42 -19.97
C ALA A 241 22.36 0.05 -20.83
N LEU A 242 22.14 0.20 -22.15
CA LEU A 242 23.13 0.71 -23.09
C LEU A 242 23.57 2.14 -22.75
N ASP A 243 22.62 3.02 -22.49
CA ASP A 243 22.90 4.40 -22.08
C ASP A 243 23.67 4.45 -20.77
N ARG A 244 23.27 3.65 -19.78
CA ARG A 244 23.93 3.58 -18.48
C ARG A 244 25.35 3.02 -18.59
N ARG A 245 25.59 1.98 -19.38
CA ARG A 245 26.93 1.48 -19.72
C ARG A 245 27.79 2.60 -20.31
N ASN A 246 27.25 3.37 -21.24
CA ASN A 246 27.97 4.46 -21.89
C ASN A 246 28.34 5.58 -20.90
N VAL A 247 27.50 5.84 -19.87
CA VAL A 247 27.84 6.73 -18.75
C VAL A 247 29.03 6.19 -17.94
N VAL A 248 29.11 4.86 -17.71
CA VAL A 248 30.26 4.25 -17.02
C VAL A 248 31.53 4.39 -17.85
N LEU A 249 31.47 4.09 -19.15
CA LEU A 249 32.61 4.23 -20.05
C LEU A 249 33.15 5.69 -20.10
N ASN A 250 32.26 6.68 -20.07
CA ASN A 250 32.67 8.08 -19.93
C ASN A 250 33.36 8.35 -18.57
N ALA A 251 32.87 7.75 -17.49
CA ALA A 251 33.49 7.88 -16.17
C ALA A 251 34.88 7.24 -16.12
N MET A 252 35.08 6.10 -16.80
CA MET A 252 36.40 5.44 -16.94
C MET A 252 37.39 6.30 -17.74
N GLU A 253 36.94 6.98 -18.78
CA GLU A 253 37.76 7.96 -19.50
C GLU A 253 38.12 9.17 -18.60
N ASP A 254 37.14 9.74 -17.90
CA ASP A 254 37.33 10.87 -16.98
C ASP A 254 38.35 10.57 -15.87
N THR A 255 38.43 9.32 -15.42
CA THR A 255 39.39 8.83 -14.42
C THR A 255 40.73 8.40 -15.02
N GLY A 256 40.86 8.39 -16.35
CA GLY A 256 42.07 8.04 -17.07
C GLY A 256 42.34 6.53 -17.13
N VAL A 257 41.36 5.69 -16.84
CA VAL A 257 41.44 4.22 -16.89
C VAL A 257 41.48 3.73 -18.35
N ILE A 258 40.69 4.37 -19.21
CA ILE A 258 40.70 4.06 -20.66
C ILE A 258 40.94 5.35 -21.49
N SER A 259 41.42 5.17 -22.69
CA SER A 259 41.61 6.26 -23.64
C SER A 259 40.31 6.67 -24.31
N THR A 260 40.24 7.88 -24.87
CA THR A 260 39.11 8.33 -25.68
C THR A 260 38.82 7.39 -26.86
N GLU A 261 39.86 6.88 -27.49
CA GLU A 261 39.72 5.91 -28.58
C GLU A 261 39.08 4.60 -28.12
N THR A 262 39.53 4.03 -26.99
CA THR A 262 38.95 2.83 -26.38
C THR A 262 37.48 3.07 -26.00
N ARG A 263 37.16 4.20 -25.37
CA ARG A 263 35.79 4.54 -25.03
C ARG A 263 34.85 4.51 -26.23
N ILE A 264 35.26 5.16 -27.33
CA ILE A 264 34.47 5.18 -28.58
C ILE A 264 34.23 3.78 -29.11
N GLN A 265 35.30 2.96 -29.20
CA GLN A 265 35.20 1.59 -29.65
C GLN A 265 34.28 0.72 -28.79
N GLU A 266 34.34 0.86 -27.46
CA GLU A 266 33.50 0.11 -26.54
C GLU A 266 32.02 0.59 -26.56
N GLN A 267 31.77 1.88 -26.81
CA GLN A 267 30.42 2.41 -26.96
C GLN A 267 29.70 1.96 -28.25
N GLU A 268 30.44 1.64 -29.31
CA GLU A 268 29.89 1.12 -30.57
C GLU A 268 29.41 -0.35 -30.44
N LYS A 269 29.85 -1.09 -29.42
CA LYS A 269 29.41 -2.47 -29.18
C LYS A 269 27.98 -2.54 -28.65
N GLY A 270 27.24 -3.57 -29.04
CA GLY A 270 25.98 -3.95 -28.40
C GLY A 270 26.16 -4.36 -26.94
N LEU A 271 25.11 -4.82 -26.29
CA LEU A 271 25.17 -5.30 -24.89
C LEU A 271 25.93 -6.61 -24.74
N GLY A 272 26.02 -7.44 -25.80
CA GLY A 272 26.77 -8.69 -25.81
C GLY A 272 26.14 -9.80 -24.95
N LEU A 273 24.82 -9.71 -24.67
CA LEU A 273 24.13 -10.67 -23.82
C LEU A 273 24.12 -12.09 -24.42
N ASP A 274 24.36 -13.06 -23.56
CA ASP A 274 24.17 -14.50 -23.76
C ASP A 274 23.57 -15.05 -22.46
N VAL A 275 22.25 -14.77 -22.25
CA VAL A 275 21.57 -14.98 -20.97
C VAL A 275 21.33 -16.47 -20.75
N GLN A 276 21.76 -16.98 -19.60
CA GLN A 276 21.41 -18.32 -19.17
C GLN A 276 19.97 -18.36 -18.64
N GLU A 277 19.14 -19.22 -19.21
CA GLU A 277 17.81 -19.48 -18.66
C GLU A 277 17.94 -20.07 -17.24
N ARG A 278 17.40 -19.35 -16.27
CA ARG A 278 17.27 -19.83 -14.90
C ARG A 278 16.14 -20.87 -14.88
N GLN A 279 16.36 -22.03 -14.25
CA GLN A 279 15.24 -22.83 -13.76
C GLN A 279 14.64 -22.09 -12.56
N ALA A 280 13.83 -21.09 -12.84
CA ALA A 280 13.19 -20.28 -11.82
C ALA A 280 11.93 -21.00 -11.33
N ASN A 281 11.77 -21.10 -10.02
CA ASN A 281 10.49 -21.34 -9.39
C ASN A 281 9.72 -20.00 -9.35
N ALA A 282 9.48 -19.40 -10.51
CA ALA A 282 8.90 -18.05 -10.63
C ALA A 282 7.58 -17.87 -9.84
N TRP A 283 6.87 -18.97 -9.62
CA TRP A 283 5.62 -18.98 -8.87
C TRP A 283 5.80 -18.69 -7.37
N VAL A 284 7.01 -18.78 -6.79
CA VAL A 284 7.27 -18.48 -5.37
C VAL A 284 8.08 -17.20 -5.16
N ASP A 285 8.74 -16.68 -6.18
CA ASP A 285 9.74 -15.62 -6.04
C ASP A 285 9.20 -14.39 -5.29
N SER A 286 7.99 -13.94 -5.59
CA SER A 286 7.37 -12.81 -4.89
C SER A 286 7.01 -13.11 -3.43
N TYR A 287 6.63 -14.35 -3.14
CA TYR A 287 6.36 -14.77 -1.77
C TYR A 287 7.65 -14.83 -0.94
N ILE A 288 8.72 -15.36 -1.51
CA ILE A 288 10.04 -15.43 -0.86
C ILE A 288 10.58 -14.02 -0.52
N ASP A 289 10.39 -13.04 -1.41
CA ASP A 289 10.78 -11.66 -1.12
C ASP A 289 9.99 -11.05 0.05
N LEU A 290 8.71 -11.40 0.22
CA LEU A 290 7.94 -11.01 1.41
C LEU A 290 8.48 -11.68 2.67
N VAL A 291 8.83 -12.96 2.62
CA VAL A 291 9.46 -13.67 3.74
C VAL A 291 10.77 -13.01 4.15
N MET A 292 11.62 -12.67 3.17
CA MET A 292 12.88 -11.97 3.45
C MET A 292 12.66 -10.58 4.03
N LYS A 293 11.61 -9.88 3.57
CA LYS A 293 11.24 -8.56 4.09
C LYS A 293 10.75 -8.66 5.53
N GLU A 294 9.80 -9.54 5.83
CA GLU A 294 9.26 -9.77 7.19
C GLU A 294 10.39 -10.15 8.16
N ALA A 295 11.26 -11.09 7.77
CA ALA A 295 12.39 -11.49 8.60
C ALA A 295 13.36 -10.33 8.89
N ALA A 296 13.55 -9.41 7.94
CA ALA A 296 14.43 -8.25 8.13
C ALA A 296 13.77 -7.13 8.95
N ASP A 297 12.49 -6.85 8.75
CA ASP A 297 11.80 -5.72 9.36
C ASP A 297 11.32 -6.07 10.78
N ASP A 298 10.83 -7.30 11.02
CA ASP A 298 10.18 -7.71 12.26
C ASP A 298 11.05 -8.59 13.16
N HIS A 299 12.07 -9.27 12.59
CA HIS A 299 12.89 -10.24 13.33
C HIS A 299 14.38 -9.88 13.39
N ASP A 300 14.76 -8.67 12.95
CA ASP A 300 16.14 -8.17 12.96
C ASP A 300 17.15 -9.07 12.17
N LEU A 301 16.65 -9.93 11.25
CA LEU A 301 17.49 -10.78 10.41
C LEU A 301 17.76 -10.10 9.06
N SER A 302 18.93 -9.56 8.86
CA SER A 302 19.30 -8.96 7.57
C SER A 302 19.24 -9.98 6.43
N VAL A 303 18.98 -9.49 5.20
CA VAL A 303 18.94 -10.36 3.99
C VAL A 303 20.22 -11.19 3.83
N ASN A 304 21.36 -10.69 4.30
CA ASN A 304 22.63 -11.45 4.26
C ASN A 304 22.72 -12.52 5.34
N GLU A 305 22.28 -12.24 6.56
CA GLU A 305 22.16 -13.26 7.60
C GLU A 305 21.22 -14.36 7.12
N LEU A 306 20.07 -14.01 6.55
CA LEU A 306 19.16 -14.96 5.95
C LEU A 306 19.81 -15.82 4.86
N LYS A 307 20.70 -15.26 4.05
CA LYS A 307 21.37 -16.00 2.98
C LYS A 307 22.50 -16.91 3.46
N ARG A 308 23.12 -16.60 4.61
CA ARG A 308 24.39 -17.22 5.07
C ARG A 308 24.28 -17.90 6.42
N GLY A 309 23.21 -17.63 7.16
CA GLY A 309 23.08 -18.05 8.55
C GLY A 309 22.63 -19.49 8.74
N GLY A 310 22.34 -20.24 7.66
CA GLY A 310 21.87 -21.62 7.78
C GLY A 310 20.53 -21.75 8.49
N TYR A 311 19.68 -20.72 8.40
CA TYR A 311 18.35 -20.75 9.01
C TYR A 311 17.45 -21.75 8.32
N ARG A 312 16.47 -22.24 9.06
CA ARG A 312 15.33 -22.99 8.53
C ARG A 312 14.06 -22.18 8.82
N ILE A 313 13.49 -21.62 7.74
CA ILE A 313 12.30 -20.77 7.80
C ILE A 313 11.10 -21.56 7.34
N VAL A 314 10.15 -21.77 8.26
CA VAL A 314 8.86 -22.40 7.96
C VAL A 314 7.87 -21.30 7.61
N ILE A 315 7.29 -21.38 6.42
CA ILE A 315 6.39 -20.35 5.89
C ILE A 315 4.93 -20.76 5.92
N ASN A 316 4.06 -19.76 5.84
CA ASN A 316 2.60 -19.92 5.88
C ASN A 316 1.98 -20.18 4.48
N MET A 317 2.78 -20.20 3.42
CA MET A 317 2.31 -20.38 2.05
C MET A 317 1.60 -21.73 1.86
N ASP A 318 0.43 -21.68 1.23
CA ASP A 318 -0.20 -22.87 0.64
C ASP A 318 0.26 -22.99 -0.81
N GLU A 319 1.00 -24.05 -1.13
CA GLU A 319 1.59 -24.25 -2.47
C GLU A 319 0.52 -24.31 -3.57
N LYS A 320 -0.64 -24.92 -3.31
CA LYS A 320 -1.71 -25.05 -4.29
C LYS A 320 -2.34 -23.70 -4.58
N VAL A 321 -2.67 -22.93 -3.53
CA VAL A 321 -3.27 -21.60 -3.66
C VAL A 321 -2.30 -20.66 -4.38
N GLN A 322 -1.02 -20.70 -4.00
CA GLN A 322 0.03 -19.88 -4.63
C GLN A 322 0.20 -20.21 -6.12
N ARG A 323 0.20 -21.50 -6.50
CA ARG A 323 0.26 -21.91 -7.91
C ARG A 323 -0.96 -21.49 -8.70
N ILE A 324 -2.17 -21.69 -8.15
CA ILE A 324 -3.41 -21.24 -8.79
C ILE A 324 -3.34 -19.74 -9.05
N ALA A 325 -3.00 -18.93 -8.06
CA ALA A 325 -2.89 -17.48 -8.23
C ALA A 325 -1.86 -17.11 -9.29
N TYR A 326 -0.67 -17.72 -9.25
CA TYR A 326 0.38 -17.50 -10.23
C TYR A 326 -0.07 -17.85 -11.65
N ASP A 327 -0.66 -19.02 -11.84
CA ASP A 327 -1.11 -19.49 -13.18
C ASP A 327 -2.19 -18.55 -13.75
N GLN A 328 -3.13 -18.08 -12.92
CA GLN A 328 -4.16 -17.12 -13.35
C GLN A 328 -3.57 -15.76 -13.74
N PHE A 329 -2.49 -15.31 -13.08
CA PHE A 329 -1.76 -14.08 -13.44
C PHE A 329 -1.05 -14.14 -14.78
N GLN A 330 -0.80 -15.34 -15.33
CA GLN A 330 -0.18 -15.50 -16.65
C GLN A 330 -1.15 -15.25 -17.82
N HIS A 331 -2.45 -15.08 -17.55
CA HIS A 331 -3.46 -14.83 -18.59
C HIS A 331 -3.56 -13.33 -18.90
N ASP A 332 -3.06 -12.92 -20.07
CA ASP A 332 -3.09 -11.52 -20.54
C ASP A 332 -4.49 -10.90 -20.59
N ASP A 333 -5.50 -11.71 -20.82
CA ASP A 333 -6.90 -11.27 -20.94
C ASP A 333 -7.44 -10.59 -19.65
N TYR A 334 -6.80 -10.79 -18.51
CA TYR A 334 -7.16 -10.12 -17.27
C TYR A 334 -6.51 -8.74 -17.09
N PHE A 335 -5.54 -8.34 -17.92
CA PHE A 335 -4.79 -7.11 -17.75
C PHE A 335 -5.09 -6.09 -18.87
N PRO A 336 -6.09 -5.21 -18.68
CA PRO A 336 -6.59 -4.31 -19.71
C PRO A 336 -5.71 -3.07 -19.89
N GLY A 337 -4.42 -3.25 -20.08
CA GLY A 337 -3.49 -2.15 -20.38
C GLY A 337 -3.62 -1.64 -21.80
N ASN A 338 -3.42 -0.33 -22.01
CA ASN A 338 -3.33 0.25 -23.35
C ASN A 338 -2.01 -0.08 -24.06
N THR A 339 -0.99 -0.44 -23.28
CA THR A 339 0.33 -0.89 -23.75
C THR A 339 0.73 -2.18 -23.01
N GLU A 340 1.76 -2.87 -23.47
CA GLU A 340 2.41 -3.94 -22.71
C GLU A 340 2.98 -3.38 -21.39
N GLY A 341 2.93 -4.17 -20.30
CA GLY A 341 3.46 -3.79 -19.00
C GLY A 341 2.42 -3.36 -17.98
N ALA A 342 1.12 -3.60 -18.23
CA ALA A 342 0.12 -3.59 -17.17
C ALA A 342 0.45 -4.69 -16.15
N GLU A 343 0.52 -4.32 -14.88
CA GLU A 343 0.94 -5.14 -13.76
C GLU A 343 -0.22 -5.42 -12.80
N GLY A 344 0.00 -6.38 -11.89
CA GLY A 344 -0.92 -6.67 -10.82
C GLY A 344 -0.21 -7.12 -9.57
N ALA A 345 -0.91 -7.00 -8.44
CA ALA A 345 -0.52 -7.58 -7.17
C ALA A 345 -1.70 -8.29 -6.54
N PHE A 346 -1.46 -9.45 -5.99
CA PHE A 346 -2.46 -10.25 -5.28
C PHE A 346 -1.90 -10.75 -3.97
N VAL A 347 -2.69 -10.69 -2.92
CA VAL A 347 -2.37 -11.27 -1.62
C VAL A 347 -3.61 -11.89 -1.02
N MET A 348 -3.44 -13.06 -0.37
CA MET A 348 -4.50 -13.80 0.27
C MET A 348 -4.07 -14.30 1.66
N MET A 349 -4.93 -14.10 2.64
CA MET A 349 -4.72 -14.45 4.04
C MET A 349 -5.84 -15.39 4.52
N GLU A 350 -5.48 -16.39 5.32
CA GLU A 350 -6.42 -17.25 6.04
C GLU A 350 -7.06 -16.48 7.21
N GLN A 351 -8.39 -16.52 7.32
CA GLN A 351 -9.15 -15.73 8.30
C GLN A 351 -8.83 -16.07 9.76
N GLU A 352 -8.69 -17.33 10.07
CA GLU A 352 -8.57 -17.80 11.46
C GLU A 352 -7.21 -17.45 12.07
N THR A 353 -6.16 -17.49 11.26
CA THR A 353 -4.77 -17.46 11.75
C THR A 353 -4.00 -16.21 11.37
N GLY A 354 -4.43 -15.46 10.37
CA GLY A 354 -3.66 -14.36 9.79
C GLY A 354 -2.52 -14.80 8.85
N LYS A 355 -2.44 -16.09 8.51
CA LYS A 355 -1.40 -16.63 7.63
C LYS A 355 -1.58 -16.13 6.19
N ILE A 356 -0.57 -15.49 5.62
CA ILE A 356 -0.55 -15.20 4.19
C ILE A 356 -0.31 -16.53 3.45
N VAL A 357 -1.34 -17.01 2.77
CA VAL A 357 -1.29 -18.29 2.04
C VAL A 357 -0.85 -18.14 0.59
N SER A 358 -0.99 -16.94 0.03
CA SER A 358 -0.54 -16.63 -1.34
C SER A 358 -0.20 -15.15 -1.50
N ALA A 359 0.84 -14.88 -2.30
CA ALA A 359 1.24 -13.53 -2.66
C ALA A 359 1.91 -13.48 -4.03
N ILE A 360 1.36 -12.66 -4.94
CA ILE A 360 1.90 -12.39 -6.28
C ILE A 360 2.24 -10.90 -6.36
N GLY A 361 3.52 -10.57 -6.43
CA GLY A 361 4.01 -9.19 -6.45
C GLY A 361 4.14 -8.55 -7.84
N GLY A 362 3.88 -9.31 -8.89
CA GLY A 362 3.95 -8.90 -10.30
C GLY A 362 3.76 -10.07 -11.23
N ARG A 363 3.53 -9.82 -12.52
CA ARG A 363 3.25 -10.88 -13.52
C ARG A 363 4.50 -11.70 -13.85
N ASP A 364 5.59 -11.03 -14.23
CA ASP A 364 6.89 -11.64 -14.56
C ASP A 364 7.90 -11.42 -13.43
N TYR A 365 7.47 -11.69 -12.19
CA TYR A 365 8.23 -11.37 -11.00
C TYR A 365 9.47 -12.24 -10.84
N GLN A 366 10.57 -11.62 -10.45
CA GLN A 366 11.81 -12.28 -10.04
C GLN A 366 12.26 -11.75 -8.67
N ILE A 367 12.98 -12.58 -7.92
CA ILE A 367 13.52 -12.18 -6.60
C ILE A 367 14.28 -10.85 -6.70
N GLY A 368 13.88 -9.90 -5.86
CA GLY A 368 14.44 -8.55 -5.79
C GLY A 368 13.75 -7.53 -6.70
N ASP A 369 12.75 -7.91 -7.47
CA ASP A 369 11.89 -6.96 -8.20
C ASP A 369 11.00 -6.16 -7.25
N LEU A 370 10.27 -5.19 -7.81
CA LEU A 370 9.32 -4.40 -7.04
C LEU A 370 8.14 -5.28 -6.62
N ASN A 371 8.09 -5.68 -5.35
CA ASN A 371 6.95 -6.44 -4.81
C ASN A 371 5.77 -5.52 -4.54
N ARG A 372 4.79 -5.53 -5.46
CA ARG A 372 3.66 -4.60 -5.42
C ARG A 372 2.63 -4.93 -4.34
N VAL A 373 2.75 -6.09 -3.67
CA VAL A 373 1.94 -6.43 -2.49
C VAL A 373 2.15 -5.44 -1.34
N THR A 374 3.36 -4.87 -1.24
CA THR A 374 3.72 -3.89 -0.20
C THR A 374 3.95 -2.48 -0.75
N VAL A 375 3.48 -2.19 -1.97
CA VAL A 375 3.62 -0.85 -2.58
C VAL A 375 2.34 -0.08 -2.43
N GLU A 376 2.44 1.10 -1.83
CA GLU A 376 1.32 2.03 -1.65
C GLU A 376 0.81 2.53 -2.99
N ARG A 377 -0.51 2.45 -3.19
CA ARG A 377 -1.26 2.90 -4.36
C ARG A 377 -2.55 3.57 -3.90
N GLN A 378 -3.12 4.43 -4.75
CA GLN A 378 -4.38 5.09 -4.43
C GLN A 378 -5.53 4.06 -4.35
N PRO A 379 -6.15 3.85 -3.17
CA PRO A 379 -7.14 2.77 -2.99
C PRO A 379 -8.50 3.09 -3.61
N GLY A 380 -8.80 4.35 -3.90
CA GLY A 380 -10.09 4.74 -4.44
C GLY A 380 -11.25 4.34 -3.53
N SER A 381 -12.34 3.87 -4.10
CA SER A 381 -13.57 3.50 -3.38
C SER A 381 -13.44 2.31 -2.41
N ILE A 382 -12.29 1.64 -2.36
CA ILE A 382 -11.99 0.62 -1.33
C ILE A 382 -11.99 1.23 0.08
N MET A 383 -11.70 2.53 0.21
CA MET A 383 -11.73 3.23 1.49
C MET A 383 -13.13 3.35 2.10
N LYS A 384 -14.19 3.35 1.31
CA LYS A 384 -15.56 3.61 1.78
C LYS A 384 -16.02 2.71 2.92
N PRO A 385 -15.87 1.37 2.87
CA PRO A 385 -16.23 0.48 3.96
C PRO A 385 -15.50 0.80 5.26
N ILE A 386 -14.16 0.94 5.21
CA ILE A 386 -13.29 1.03 6.39
C ILE A 386 -13.18 2.45 6.96
N ALA A 387 -13.25 3.49 6.11
CA ALA A 387 -13.11 4.87 6.54
C ALA A 387 -14.47 5.57 6.80
N VAL A 388 -15.56 5.09 6.21
CA VAL A 388 -16.83 5.83 6.26
C VAL A 388 -17.96 5.01 6.85
N TYR A 389 -18.35 3.91 6.18
CA TYR A 389 -19.61 3.24 6.50
C TYR A 389 -19.54 2.43 7.80
N ALA A 390 -18.50 1.63 8.02
CA ALA A 390 -18.37 0.88 9.27
C ALA A 390 -18.17 1.81 10.47
N PRO A 391 -17.28 2.84 10.45
CA PRO A 391 -17.21 3.84 11.50
C PRO A 391 -18.54 4.57 11.76
N ALA A 392 -19.30 4.92 10.71
CA ALA A 392 -20.59 5.55 10.89
C ALA A 392 -21.58 4.63 11.62
N MET A 393 -21.65 3.36 11.24
CA MET A 393 -22.54 2.38 11.87
C MET A 393 -22.12 2.00 13.30
N MET A 394 -20.88 2.25 13.72
CA MET A 394 -20.50 2.18 15.14
C MET A 394 -21.24 3.23 16.02
N GLN A 395 -21.81 4.26 15.39
CA GLN A 395 -22.75 5.20 16.05
C GLN A 395 -24.21 4.68 15.95
N LEU A 396 -24.50 3.52 16.54
CA LEU A 396 -25.73 2.75 16.36
C LEU A 396 -27.04 3.52 16.57
N GLU A 397 -27.06 4.54 17.45
CA GLU A 397 -28.23 5.39 17.67
C GLU A 397 -28.50 6.33 16.48
N ARG A 398 -27.51 6.57 15.63
CA ARG A 398 -27.56 7.56 14.54
C ARG A 398 -27.64 6.94 13.16
N TYR A 399 -26.86 5.88 12.92
CA TYR A 399 -26.71 5.27 11.60
C TYR A 399 -26.91 3.74 11.63
N THR A 400 -27.79 3.27 10.78
CA THR A 400 -28.05 1.86 10.50
C THR A 400 -27.96 1.64 8.99
N PRO A 401 -27.85 0.41 8.49
CA PRO A 401 -27.83 0.13 7.06
C PRO A 401 -28.97 0.81 6.26
N TYR A 402 -30.14 0.98 6.87
CA TYR A 402 -31.30 1.61 6.24
C TYR A 402 -31.48 3.09 6.55
N SER A 403 -30.53 3.72 7.25
CA SER A 403 -30.53 5.17 7.42
C SER A 403 -30.40 5.86 6.07
N LEU A 404 -31.31 6.82 5.84
CA LEU A 404 -31.30 7.63 4.63
C LEU A 404 -30.26 8.72 4.73
N ILE A 405 -29.40 8.80 3.72
CA ILE A 405 -28.38 9.81 3.58
C ILE A 405 -28.51 10.52 2.23
N PRO A 406 -28.06 11.78 2.11
CA PRO A 406 -28.16 12.52 0.86
C PRO A 406 -27.31 11.91 -0.26
N ASP A 407 -27.84 11.93 -1.49
CA ASP A 407 -27.12 11.65 -2.73
C ASP A 407 -27.34 12.79 -3.71
N TYR A 408 -26.66 13.92 -3.48
CA TYR A 408 -26.58 15.05 -4.38
C TYR A 408 -25.26 15.80 -4.18
N GLN A 409 -24.93 16.67 -5.12
CA GLN A 409 -23.69 17.38 -5.12
C GLN A 409 -23.68 18.49 -4.08
N TYR A 410 -22.71 18.46 -3.18
CA TYR A 410 -22.41 19.53 -2.20
C TYR A 410 -21.09 20.20 -2.55
N ASP A 411 -20.95 21.45 -2.16
CA ASP A 411 -19.70 22.17 -2.15
C ASP A 411 -19.17 22.27 -0.70
N TYR A 412 -18.03 21.66 -0.46
CA TYR A 412 -17.34 21.68 0.83
C TYR A 412 -16.16 22.64 0.74
N ASP A 413 -16.42 23.95 0.85
CA ASP A 413 -15.40 25.02 0.77
C ASP A 413 -14.53 24.95 -0.51
N GLY A 414 -15.16 24.65 -1.65
CA GLY A 414 -14.50 24.50 -2.96
C GLY A 414 -14.16 23.07 -3.35
N TYR A 415 -14.35 22.09 -2.47
CA TYR A 415 -14.27 20.67 -2.82
C TYR A 415 -15.65 20.15 -3.20
N THR A 416 -15.81 19.75 -4.45
CA THR A 416 -17.08 19.28 -5.01
C THR A 416 -16.91 17.88 -5.59
N VAL A 417 -17.84 16.98 -5.25
CA VAL A 417 -17.80 15.58 -5.66
C VAL A 417 -19.03 15.22 -6.46
N ALA A 418 -18.84 14.38 -7.48
CA ALA A 418 -19.92 13.78 -8.26
C ALA A 418 -19.84 12.25 -8.21
N ASN A 419 -20.96 11.57 -8.42
CA ASN A 419 -20.99 10.15 -8.65
C ASN A 419 -20.37 9.83 -10.02
N VAL A 420 -19.80 8.62 -10.18
CA VAL A 420 -19.13 8.20 -11.43
C VAL A 420 -20.04 8.30 -12.65
N ASP A 421 -21.31 7.95 -12.46
CA ASP A 421 -22.36 8.00 -13.50
C ASP A 421 -23.03 9.38 -13.66
N ASN A 422 -22.66 10.36 -12.84
CA ASN A 422 -23.29 11.67 -12.71
C ASN A 422 -24.80 11.59 -12.44
N GLN A 423 -25.30 10.49 -11.84
CA GLN A 423 -26.69 10.32 -11.42
C GLN A 423 -26.82 10.55 -9.91
N PHE A 424 -27.89 11.20 -9.50
CA PHE A 424 -28.17 11.55 -8.11
C PHE A 424 -29.61 11.14 -7.79
N ASP A 425 -29.76 10.28 -6.76
CA ASP A 425 -31.07 9.77 -6.34
C ASP A 425 -31.74 10.69 -5.29
N GLY A 426 -31.07 11.79 -4.89
CA GLY A 426 -31.52 12.73 -3.87
C GLY A 426 -31.34 12.20 -2.45
N SER A 427 -31.79 10.99 -2.17
CA SER A 427 -31.62 10.29 -0.91
C SER A 427 -31.54 8.79 -1.15
N VAL A 428 -30.54 8.15 -0.51
CA VAL A 428 -30.31 6.71 -0.59
C VAL A 428 -30.09 6.13 0.81
N THR A 429 -30.31 4.84 0.98
CA THR A 429 -29.90 4.14 2.20
C THR A 429 -28.38 4.00 2.25
N ILE A 430 -27.80 3.84 3.44
CA ILE A 430 -26.38 3.44 3.59
C ILE A 430 -26.11 2.15 2.81
N TYR A 431 -27.05 1.21 2.88
CA TYR A 431 -27.00 -0.05 2.12
C TYR A 431 -26.80 0.19 0.62
N ASP A 432 -27.69 0.93 0.00
CA ASP A 432 -27.61 1.21 -1.45
C ASP A 432 -26.43 2.11 -1.83
N ALA A 433 -26.08 3.08 -0.98
CA ALA A 433 -24.94 3.96 -1.21
C ALA A 433 -23.63 3.19 -1.27
N LEU A 434 -23.45 2.18 -0.38
CA LEU A 434 -22.28 1.32 -0.37
C LEU A 434 -22.29 0.32 -1.54
N LYS A 435 -23.41 -0.38 -1.75
CA LYS A 435 -23.61 -1.34 -2.84
C LYS A 435 -23.33 -0.73 -4.22
N LYS A 436 -23.85 0.48 -4.46
CA LYS A 436 -23.68 1.24 -5.72
C LYS A 436 -22.42 2.11 -5.72
N SER A 437 -21.67 2.10 -4.64
CA SER A 437 -20.44 2.89 -4.48
C SER A 437 -20.62 4.40 -4.71
N LYS A 438 -21.73 5.01 -4.23
CA LYS A 438 -22.00 6.43 -4.37
C LYS A 438 -20.91 7.29 -3.72
N ASN A 439 -20.40 8.29 -4.44
CA ASN A 439 -19.32 9.15 -3.95
C ASN A 439 -19.86 10.27 -3.05
N THR A 440 -20.93 10.94 -3.50
CA THR A 440 -21.53 12.08 -2.80
C THR A 440 -21.98 11.71 -1.40
N SER A 441 -22.63 10.54 -1.27
CA SER A 441 -23.11 10.00 0.00
C SER A 441 -21.98 9.63 0.95
N ALA A 442 -20.89 9.06 0.43
CA ALA A 442 -19.72 8.70 1.24
C ALA A 442 -19.04 9.95 1.81
N VAL A 443 -18.79 10.96 0.97
CA VAL A 443 -18.17 12.22 1.41
C VAL A 443 -19.06 12.96 2.41
N TRP A 444 -20.38 13.02 2.14
CA TRP A 444 -21.31 13.61 3.09
C TRP A 444 -21.29 12.90 4.45
N LEU A 445 -21.27 11.57 4.44
CA LEU A 445 -21.29 10.80 5.69
C LEU A 445 -19.98 10.96 6.47
N LEU A 446 -18.82 11.00 5.79
CA LEU A 446 -17.54 11.31 6.44
C LEU A 446 -17.54 12.70 7.08
N ASP A 447 -18.09 13.71 6.39
CA ASP A 447 -18.26 15.07 6.96
C ASP A 447 -19.11 15.05 8.23
N GLN A 448 -20.17 14.23 8.28
CA GLN A 448 -21.06 14.12 9.43
C GLN A 448 -20.48 13.38 10.64
N ILE A 449 -19.65 12.35 10.42
CA ILE A 449 -19.00 11.60 11.51
C ILE A 449 -17.70 12.27 11.96
N GLY A 450 -17.07 13.04 11.08
CA GLY A 450 -15.80 13.73 11.30
C GLY A 450 -14.59 12.90 10.87
N VAL A 451 -13.62 13.59 10.24
CA VAL A 451 -12.39 12.96 9.72
C VAL A 451 -11.57 12.32 10.83
N ASP A 452 -11.37 13.00 11.96
CA ASP A 452 -10.60 12.47 13.09
C ASP A 452 -11.20 11.16 13.62
N TYR A 453 -12.54 11.10 13.74
CA TYR A 453 -13.22 9.88 14.15
C TYR A 453 -13.00 8.71 13.19
N SER A 454 -13.01 8.98 11.90
CA SER A 454 -12.67 8.00 10.87
C SER A 454 -11.22 7.52 10.98
N LYS A 455 -10.28 8.44 11.17
CA LYS A 455 -8.84 8.14 11.31
C LYS A 455 -8.55 7.27 12.53
N ASP A 456 -9.26 7.47 13.65
CA ASP A 456 -9.13 6.63 14.85
C ASP A 456 -9.45 5.15 14.55
N TYR A 457 -10.43 4.87 13.68
CA TYR A 457 -10.73 3.50 13.23
C TYR A 457 -9.71 2.97 12.24
N LEU A 458 -9.24 3.80 11.31
CA LEU A 458 -8.18 3.42 10.37
C LEU A 458 -6.89 3.05 11.11
N GLU A 459 -6.48 3.83 12.10
CA GLU A 459 -5.32 3.50 12.94
C GLU A 459 -5.53 2.18 13.70
N GLN A 460 -6.73 1.93 14.21
CA GLN A 460 -7.06 0.65 14.84
C GLN A 460 -7.05 -0.52 13.85
N LEU A 461 -7.30 -0.31 12.58
CA LEU A 461 -7.17 -1.31 11.52
C LEU A 461 -5.72 -1.54 11.06
N GLY A 462 -4.75 -0.79 11.58
CA GLY A 462 -3.35 -0.82 11.13
C GLY A 462 -3.04 0.15 10.00
N VAL A 463 -4.01 0.95 9.58
CA VAL A 463 -3.89 1.91 8.47
C VAL A 463 -3.70 3.33 9.03
N ALA A 464 -2.46 3.73 9.26
CA ALA A 464 -2.14 5.10 9.69
C ALA A 464 -2.00 6.01 8.46
N ILE A 465 -2.84 7.06 8.37
CA ILE A 465 -2.79 8.04 7.29
C ILE A 465 -2.49 9.44 7.85
N GLU A 466 -1.63 10.19 7.15
CA GLU A 466 -1.30 11.59 7.53
C GLU A 466 -2.31 12.59 6.98
N ASP A 467 -3.10 12.21 5.97
CA ASP A 467 -4.07 13.08 5.32
C ASP A 467 -5.17 13.55 6.26
N ASP A 468 -5.60 14.81 6.07
CA ASP A 468 -6.70 15.44 6.79
C ASP A 468 -7.69 16.01 5.77
N GLY A 469 -8.87 15.42 5.66
CA GLY A 469 -9.91 15.97 4.79
C GLY A 469 -10.85 14.95 4.18
N LEU A 470 -11.89 15.45 3.53
CA LEU A 470 -12.96 14.64 2.96
C LEU A 470 -12.54 13.73 1.77
N PRO A 471 -11.46 14.02 1.01
CA PRO A 471 -10.98 13.10 -0.02
C PRO A 471 -10.68 11.67 0.49
N ILE A 472 -10.38 11.50 1.79
CA ILE A 472 -10.18 10.19 2.44
C ILE A 472 -11.36 9.26 2.16
N ALA A 473 -12.60 9.77 2.14
CA ALA A 473 -13.79 8.97 1.84
C ALA A 473 -13.72 8.24 0.50
N LEU A 474 -12.96 8.76 -0.44
CA LEU A 474 -12.82 8.26 -1.81
C LEU A 474 -11.42 7.71 -2.10
N GLY A 475 -10.59 7.56 -1.08
CA GLY A 475 -9.22 7.07 -1.20
C GLY A 475 -8.26 8.07 -1.83
N GLY A 476 -8.56 9.37 -1.76
CA GLY A 476 -7.64 10.44 -2.14
C GLY A 476 -6.62 10.67 -1.03
N LEU A 477 -5.55 9.88 -1.03
CA LEU A 477 -4.48 9.89 -0.05
C LEU A 477 -3.17 10.41 -0.68
N THR A 478 -2.28 10.95 0.12
CA THR A 478 -0.97 11.44 -0.34
C THR A 478 -0.09 10.28 -0.78
N ASP A 479 0.05 9.26 0.06
CA ASP A 479 0.92 8.11 -0.21
C ASP A 479 0.15 6.89 -0.74
N GLY A 480 -1.11 6.71 -0.36
CA GLY A 480 -1.93 5.56 -0.72
C GLY A 480 -1.87 4.44 0.32
N LEU A 481 -2.24 3.22 -0.06
CA LEU A 481 -2.21 2.01 0.79
C LEU A 481 -1.71 0.81 -0.01
N ALA A 482 -1.03 -0.10 0.66
CA ALA A 482 -0.59 -1.34 0.03
C ALA A 482 -1.71 -2.39 -0.01
N PRO A 483 -1.67 -3.35 -0.97
CA PRO A 483 -2.60 -4.46 -1.00
C PRO A 483 -2.69 -5.25 0.31
N VAL A 484 -1.57 -5.47 0.99
CA VAL A 484 -1.53 -6.18 2.28
C VAL A 484 -2.30 -5.44 3.36
N ASP A 485 -2.17 -4.11 3.45
CA ASP A 485 -2.88 -3.28 4.45
C ASP A 485 -4.41 -3.33 4.25
N LEU A 486 -4.83 -3.30 2.99
CA LEU A 486 -6.24 -3.39 2.61
C LEU A 486 -6.82 -4.78 2.89
N MET A 487 -6.06 -5.84 2.63
CA MET A 487 -6.44 -7.21 2.96
C MET A 487 -6.66 -7.37 4.47
N GLU A 488 -5.73 -6.93 5.30
CA GLU A 488 -5.85 -7.00 6.76
C GLU A 488 -7.06 -6.25 7.28
N SER A 489 -7.27 -5.01 6.78
CA SER A 489 -8.39 -4.15 7.18
C SER A 489 -9.76 -4.76 6.88
N TYR A 490 -9.92 -5.40 5.72
CA TYR A 490 -11.17 -6.06 5.33
C TYR A 490 -11.40 -7.37 6.07
N GLY A 491 -10.33 -8.05 6.48
CA GLY A 491 -10.39 -9.22 7.33
C GLY A 491 -11.16 -8.98 8.63
N ALA A 492 -11.19 -7.75 9.13
CA ALA A 492 -11.95 -7.40 10.32
C ALA A 492 -13.46 -7.68 10.15
N PHE A 493 -14.03 -7.46 8.97
CA PHE A 493 -15.44 -7.77 8.72
C PHE A 493 -15.73 -9.26 8.76
N ALA A 494 -14.85 -10.08 8.17
CA ALA A 494 -15.00 -11.55 8.18
C ALA A 494 -14.83 -12.17 9.56
N ARG A 495 -14.09 -11.50 10.46
CA ARG A 495 -13.78 -11.96 11.82
C ARG A 495 -14.61 -11.24 12.90
N ASN A 496 -15.86 -10.93 12.64
CA ASN A 496 -16.78 -10.32 13.61
C ASN A 496 -16.30 -8.98 14.19
N GLY A 497 -15.47 -8.26 13.47
CA GLY A 497 -14.91 -6.98 13.89
C GLY A 497 -13.45 -7.00 14.36
N ASP A 498 -12.84 -8.18 14.44
CA ASP A 498 -11.46 -8.36 14.88
C ASP A 498 -10.46 -8.22 13.73
N VAL A 499 -9.44 -7.38 13.88
CA VAL A 499 -8.28 -7.33 12.99
C VAL A 499 -7.18 -8.25 13.50
N ILE A 500 -6.51 -8.94 12.60
CA ILE A 500 -5.32 -9.76 12.86
C ILE A 500 -4.22 -9.26 11.92
N GLU A 501 -3.02 -9.08 12.46
CA GLU A 501 -1.82 -8.81 11.69
C GLU A 501 -1.40 -10.04 10.90
N SER A 502 -1.14 -9.88 9.62
CA SER A 502 -0.78 -11.00 8.75
C SER A 502 0.71 -11.35 8.84
N SER A 503 1.06 -12.59 8.53
CA SER A 503 2.45 -13.06 8.53
C SER A 503 2.69 -14.08 7.42
N THR A 504 3.85 -13.99 6.77
CA THR A 504 4.36 -15.00 5.82
C THR A 504 5.13 -16.10 6.53
N ILE A 505 5.65 -15.83 7.75
CA ILE A 505 6.51 -16.73 8.50
C ILE A 505 5.73 -17.40 9.65
N GLU A 506 5.80 -18.73 9.73
CA GLU A 506 5.27 -19.47 10.86
C GLU A 506 6.33 -19.64 11.95
N ARG A 507 7.56 -20.08 11.58
CA ARG A 507 8.65 -20.33 12.51
C ARG A 507 10.00 -20.06 11.87
N ILE A 508 10.97 -19.64 12.68
CA ILE A 508 12.38 -19.53 12.29
C ILE A 508 13.20 -20.36 13.27
N TYR A 509 14.08 -21.18 12.71
CA TYR A 509 15.10 -21.94 13.45
C TYR A 509 16.47 -21.46 13.01
N ASP A 510 17.41 -21.41 13.96
CA ASP A 510 18.82 -21.12 13.64
C ASP A 510 19.55 -22.35 13.09
N LYS A 511 20.85 -22.21 12.80
CA LYS A 511 21.72 -23.28 12.29
C LYS A 511 21.84 -24.49 13.21
N ASP A 512 21.63 -24.32 14.51
CA ASP A 512 21.66 -25.38 15.52
C ASP A 512 20.30 -26.05 15.74
N ASP A 513 19.31 -25.72 14.89
CA ASP A 513 17.91 -26.16 14.91
C ASP A 513 17.17 -25.72 16.21
N GLU A 514 17.63 -24.63 16.86
CA GLU A 514 16.93 -23.98 17.95
C GLU A 514 15.88 -23.01 17.38
N MET A 515 14.65 -23.09 17.86
CA MET A 515 13.56 -22.21 17.44
C MET A 515 13.76 -20.81 18.02
N ILE A 516 14.01 -19.82 17.16
CA ILE A 516 14.24 -18.42 17.56
C ILE A 516 12.98 -17.55 17.40
N PHE A 517 12.04 -17.97 16.56
CA PHE A 517 10.77 -17.27 16.37
C PHE A 517 9.63 -18.26 16.10
N GLN A 518 8.45 -17.93 16.60
CA GLN A 518 7.16 -18.55 16.27
C GLN A 518 6.09 -17.47 16.19
N SER A 519 5.37 -17.42 15.09
CA SER A 519 4.24 -16.50 14.90
C SER A 519 3.12 -16.80 15.90
N ASN A 520 2.54 -15.74 16.44
CA ASN A 520 1.35 -15.78 17.28
C ASN A 520 0.33 -14.81 16.69
N SER A 521 -0.85 -15.32 16.37
CA SER A 521 -1.96 -14.47 15.95
C SER A 521 -2.53 -13.70 17.14
N ASN A 522 -2.32 -12.38 17.15
CA ASN A 522 -2.97 -11.49 18.10
C ASN A 522 -4.13 -10.80 17.41
N SER A 523 -5.35 -10.99 17.89
CA SER A 523 -6.51 -10.26 17.39
C SER A 523 -6.82 -9.04 18.27
N ARG A 524 -7.38 -8.01 17.65
CA ARG A 524 -7.84 -6.78 18.29
C ARG A 524 -9.21 -6.41 17.73
N GLU A 525 -10.20 -6.25 18.63
CA GLU A 525 -11.54 -5.77 18.26
C GLU A 525 -11.48 -4.31 17.80
N VAL A 526 -12.02 -4.03 16.62
CA VAL A 526 -12.16 -2.70 16.02
C VAL A 526 -13.62 -2.34 15.80
N PHE A 527 -14.39 -3.25 15.24
CA PHE A 527 -15.82 -3.08 15.01
C PHE A 527 -16.61 -4.02 15.91
N SER A 528 -17.87 -3.67 16.20
CA SER A 528 -18.76 -4.61 16.87
C SER A 528 -19.15 -5.75 15.93
N PRO A 529 -19.45 -6.95 16.46
CA PRO A 529 -19.91 -8.08 15.64
C PRO A 529 -21.13 -7.74 14.77
N GLN A 530 -22.06 -6.91 15.27
CA GLN A 530 -23.22 -6.46 14.49
C GLN A 530 -22.81 -5.62 13.26
N VAL A 531 -21.91 -4.65 13.45
CA VAL A 531 -21.43 -3.83 12.32
C VAL A 531 -20.66 -4.67 11.31
N ALA A 532 -19.82 -5.59 11.76
CA ALA A 532 -19.09 -6.51 10.89
C ALA A 532 -20.05 -7.40 10.06
N TRP A 533 -21.10 -7.92 10.70
CA TRP A 533 -22.12 -8.70 10.03
C TRP A 533 -22.94 -7.86 9.01
N ASP A 534 -23.41 -6.69 9.43
CA ASP A 534 -24.12 -5.79 8.51
C ASP A 534 -23.26 -5.41 7.29
N MET A 535 -21.98 -5.17 7.50
CA MET A 535 -21.03 -4.92 6.41
C MET A 535 -20.87 -6.15 5.49
N THR A 536 -20.80 -7.35 6.06
CA THR A 536 -20.69 -8.61 5.30
C THR A 536 -21.91 -8.82 4.40
N GLU A 537 -23.12 -8.60 4.91
CA GLU A 537 -24.36 -8.69 4.12
C GLU A 537 -24.37 -7.68 2.97
N ILE A 538 -24.03 -6.41 3.22
CA ILE A 538 -24.01 -5.37 2.17
C ILE A 538 -22.93 -5.66 1.13
N LEU A 539 -21.74 -6.11 1.56
CA LEU A 539 -20.63 -6.42 0.66
C LEU A 539 -20.87 -7.71 -0.14
N THR A 540 -21.64 -8.67 0.39
CA THR A 540 -22.12 -9.84 -0.34
C THR A 540 -23.04 -9.41 -1.48
N ASP A 541 -24.06 -8.59 -1.20
CA ASP A 541 -24.94 -8.05 -2.24
C ASP A 541 -24.21 -7.13 -3.24
N THR A 542 -23.12 -6.47 -2.81
CA THR A 542 -22.23 -5.73 -3.72
C THR A 542 -21.59 -6.66 -4.76
N VAL A 543 -21.22 -7.89 -4.36
CA VAL A 543 -20.65 -8.92 -5.24
C VAL A 543 -21.73 -9.61 -6.11
N GLU A 544 -22.93 -9.79 -5.58
CA GLU A 544 -24.02 -10.46 -6.30
C GLU A 544 -24.68 -9.56 -7.37
N SER A 545 -24.95 -8.32 -7.03
CA SER A 545 -25.76 -7.43 -7.84
C SER A 545 -25.31 -5.95 -7.86
N GLY A 546 -24.19 -5.63 -7.21
CA GLY A 546 -23.61 -4.30 -7.14
C GLY A 546 -22.41 -4.10 -8.08
N THR A 547 -21.48 -3.22 -7.67
CA THR A 547 -20.30 -2.86 -8.48
C THR A 547 -19.32 -4.02 -8.68
N ALA A 548 -19.33 -5.04 -7.81
CA ALA A 548 -18.48 -6.22 -7.88
C ALA A 548 -19.18 -7.45 -8.50
N ALA A 549 -20.29 -7.28 -9.21
CA ALA A 549 -20.99 -8.36 -9.90
C ALA A 549 -20.21 -9.02 -11.07
N PRO A 550 -19.28 -8.35 -11.79
CA PRO A 550 -18.55 -8.98 -12.90
C PRO A 550 -17.79 -10.25 -12.50
N GLY A 551 -17.80 -11.26 -13.40
CA GLY A 551 -17.22 -12.58 -13.17
C GLY A 551 -18.20 -13.53 -12.47
N GLU A 552 -17.96 -14.85 -12.62
CA GLU A 552 -18.80 -15.89 -12.03
C GLU A 552 -18.10 -16.52 -10.83
N PHE A 553 -18.80 -16.61 -9.71
CA PHE A 553 -18.40 -17.36 -8.53
C PHE A 553 -19.65 -17.67 -7.73
N SER A 554 -19.82 -18.93 -7.29
CA SER A 554 -21.08 -19.43 -6.75
C SER A 554 -21.07 -19.65 -5.23
N LYS A 555 -19.97 -19.40 -4.57
CA LYS A 555 -19.83 -19.55 -3.12
C LYS A 555 -19.86 -18.18 -2.42
N ALA A 556 -19.85 -18.20 -1.09
CA ALA A 556 -19.84 -16.97 -0.28
C ALA A 556 -18.66 -16.07 -0.65
N LEU A 557 -18.95 -14.83 -1.06
CA LEU A 557 -17.96 -13.80 -1.31
C LEU A 557 -18.57 -12.43 -1.00
N ALA A 558 -17.92 -11.71 -0.10
CA ALA A 558 -18.20 -10.30 0.17
C ALA A 558 -17.03 -9.45 -0.33
N GLY A 559 -17.28 -8.26 -0.87
CA GLY A 559 -16.19 -7.47 -1.39
C GLY A 559 -16.56 -6.11 -1.94
N LYS A 560 -15.53 -5.33 -2.21
CA LYS A 560 -15.64 -3.96 -2.71
C LYS A 560 -14.68 -3.72 -3.86
N THR A 561 -15.14 -2.96 -4.84
CA THR A 561 -14.36 -2.46 -5.97
C THR A 561 -13.82 -1.06 -5.71
N GLY A 562 -12.67 -0.76 -6.28
CA GLY A 562 -12.07 0.58 -6.31
C GLY A 562 -11.47 0.87 -7.67
N SER A 563 -11.55 2.11 -8.09
CA SER A 563 -10.84 2.61 -9.27
C SER A 563 -10.44 4.05 -9.04
N THR A 564 -9.28 4.44 -9.56
CA THR A 564 -8.82 5.83 -9.58
C THR A 564 -8.72 6.32 -11.01
N GLN A 565 -9.06 7.59 -11.22
CA GLN A 565 -8.93 8.21 -12.53
C GLN A 565 -7.48 8.52 -12.84
N HIS A 566 -7.08 8.34 -14.09
CA HIS A 566 -5.76 8.70 -14.55
C HIS A 566 -5.60 10.24 -14.55
N ALA A 567 -4.56 10.73 -13.85
CA ALA A 567 -4.41 12.16 -13.62
C ALA A 567 -4.03 12.97 -14.90
N LEU A 568 -3.46 12.31 -15.91
CA LEU A 568 -2.96 12.92 -17.15
C LEU A 568 -3.82 12.61 -18.37
N VAL A 569 -4.64 11.56 -18.34
CA VAL A 569 -5.48 11.12 -19.46
C VAL A 569 -6.93 11.06 -19.00
N GLU A 570 -7.75 11.98 -19.50
CA GLU A 570 -9.15 12.12 -19.08
C GLU A 570 -9.99 10.88 -19.48
N GLY A 571 -10.72 10.33 -18.53
CA GLY A 571 -11.63 9.21 -18.76
C GLY A 571 -10.99 7.83 -18.59
N GLU A 572 -9.67 7.74 -18.45
CA GLU A 572 -8.94 6.49 -18.30
C GLU A 572 -8.68 6.15 -16.81
N THR A 573 -8.34 4.89 -16.53
CA THR A 573 -8.12 4.36 -15.19
C THR A 573 -6.62 4.25 -14.89
N ASN A 574 -6.20 4.68 -13.69
CA ASN A 574 -4.83 4.51 -13.20
C ASN A 574 -4.70 3.23 -12.38
N ASP A 575 -5.51 3.08 -11.33
CA ASP A 575 -5.52 1.93 -10.44
C ASP A 575 -6.90 1.26 -10.48
N ALA A 576 -6.92 -0.05 -10.54
CA ALA A 576 -8.12 -0.85 -10.43
C ALA A 576 -7.95 -1.89 -9.31
N TRP A 577 -8.99 -2.03 -8.46
CA TRP A 577 -8.94 -2.82 -7.25
C TRP A 577 -10.15 -3.73 -7.08
N PHE A 578 -9.92 -4.86 -6.45
CA PHE A 578 -10.92 -5.63 -5.74
C PHE A 578 -10.35 -6.09 -4.40
N VAL A 579 -11.07 -5.84 -3.32
CA VAL A 579 -10.77 -6.37 -1.98
C VAL A 579 -12.01 -7.08 -1.49
N GLY A 580 -11.85 -8.33 -1.09
CA GLY A 580 -12.98 -9.15 -0.67
C GLY A 580 -12.55 -10.32 0.20
N TYR A 581 -13.54 -11.04 0.70
CA TYR A 581 -13.33 -12.19 1.57
C TYR A 581 -14.41 -13.24 1.41
N THR A 582 -14.00 -14.49 1.63
CA THR A 582 -14.85 -15.66 1.87
C THR A 582 -14.89 -15.95 3.38
N PRO A 583 -15.65 -16.92 3.87
CA PRO A 583 -15.54 -17.35 5.24
C PRO A 583 -14.13 -17.82 5.65
N GLU A 584 -13.32 -18.31 4.71
CA GLU A 584 -12.00 -18.87 4.96
C GLU A 584 -10.85 -17.89 4.72
N TYR A 585 -11.00 -16.99 3.72
CA TYR A 585 -9.88 -16.17 3.23
C TYR A 585 -10.28 -14.71 3.02
N THR A 586 -9.33 -13.78 3.28
CA THR A 586 -9.40 -12.39 2.79
C THR A 586 -8.37 -12.19 1.69
N THR A 587 -8.71 -11.40 0.68
CA THR A 587 -7.83 -11.13 -0.46
C THR A 587 -7.91 -9.68 -0.92
N ALA A 588 -6.80 -9.18 -1.42
CA ALA A 588 -6.72 -7.90 -2.14
C ALA A 588 -6.01 -8.09 -3.47
N LEU A 589 -6.57 -7.53 -4.53
CA LEU A 589 -6.00 -7.52 -5.88
C LEU A 589 -5.98 -6.10 -6.43
N TRP A 590 -4.79 -5.68 -6.86
CA TRP A 590 -4.53 -4.43 -7.55
C TRP A 590 -4.10 -4.69 -9.00
N MET A 591 -4.47 -3.79 -9.90
CA MET A 591 -3.97 -3.71 -11.28
C MET A 591 -3.66 -2.25 -11.64
N GLY A 592 -2.58 -2.03 -12.40
CA GLY A 592 -2.15 -0.71 -12.82
C GLY A 592 -0.79 -0.72 -13.50
N TYR A 593 -0.16 0.43 -13.55
CA TYR A 593 1.20 0.60 -14.03
C TYR A 593 2.10 1.16 -12.93
N ASP A 594 3.40 0.84 -12.99
CA ASP A 594 4.37 1.34 -12.00
C ASP A 594 4.60 2.84 -12.10
N LYS A 595 4.32 3.43 -13.25
CA LYS A 595 4.55 4.85 -13.52
C LYS A 595 3.29 5.49 -14.06
N LEU A 596 2.97 6.64 -13.47
CA LEU A 596 1.96 7.54 -13.99
C LEU A 596 2.58 8.40 -15.11
N ASP A 597 2.22 8.12 -16.36
CA ASP A 597 2.57 8.95 -17.54
C ASP A 597 1.43 8.89 -18.57
N GLU A 598 1.51 9.71 -19.63
CA GLU A 598 0.45 9.80 -20.63
C GLU A 598 0.36 8.55 -21.54
N ASP A 599 1.37 7.69 -21.53
CA ASP A 599 1.49 6.53 -22.41
C ASP A 599 0.97 5.25 -21.76
N ASN A 600 0.78 5.21 -20.42
CA ASN A 600 0.46 4.01 -19.66
C ASN A 600 -0.80 4.20 -18.80
N TYR A 601 -1.91 3.55 -19.17
CA TYR A 601 -3.17 3.57 -18.43
C TYR A 601 -3.96 2.26 -18.65
N LEU A 602 -4.87 1.97 -17.74
CA LEU A 602 -5.83 0.88 -17.90
C LEU A 602 -7.02 1.35 -18.76
N THR A 603 -7.39 0.56 -19.75
CA THR A 603 -8.52 0.81 -20.64
C THR A 603 -9.87 0.35 -20.07
N ALA A 604 -9.84 -0.19 -18.85
CA ALA A 604 -11.01 -0.70 -18.14
C ALA A 604 -10.79 -0.53 -16.63
N GLY A 605 -11.84 -0.71 -15.85
CA GLY A 605 -11.84 -0.48 -14.41
C GLY A 605 -11.76 -1.74 -13.56
N SER A 606 -12.38 -1.67 -12.38
CA SER A 606 -12.33 -2.69 -11.33
C SER A 606 -13.03 -4.02 -11.66
N GLU A 607 -13.72 -4.12 -12.80
CA GLU A 607 -14.30 -5.38 -13.27
C GLU A 607 -13.24 -6.45 -13.57
N TYR A 608 -12.01 -6.06 -13.94
CA TYR A 608 -10.92 -6.99 -14.23
C TYR A 608 -10.30 -7.62 -12.98
N PRO A 609 -9.86 -6.86 -11.96
CA PRO A 609 -9.42 -7.46 -10.70
C PRO A 609 -10.52 -8.28 -10.03
N THR A 610 -11.80 -7.88 -10.17
CA THR A 610 -12.93 -8.68 -9.68
C THR A 610 -13.03 -10.04 -10.37
N ARG A 611 -12.97 -10.06 -11.71
CA ARG A 611 -13.00 -11.30 -12.51
C ARG A 611 -11.82 -12.22 -12.21
N LEU A 612 -10.60 -11.65 -12.11
CA LEU A 612 -9.41 -12.44 -11.81
C LEU A 612 -9.50 -13.05 -10.40
N THR A 613 -9.94 -12.29 -9.40
CA THR A 613 -10.14 -12.84 -8.05
C THR A 613 -11.19 -13.97 -8.05
N LYS A 614 -12.33 -13.77 -8.71
CA LYS A 614 -13.37 -14.80 -8.83
C LYS A 614 -12.86 -16.04 -9.57
N SER A 615 -11.99 -15.87 -10.58
CA SER A 615 -11.36 -16.99 -11.30
C SER A 615 -10.42 -17.79 -10.39
N ILE A 616 -9.59 -17.11 -9.60
CA ILE A 616 -8.70 -17.75 -8.61
C ILE A 616 -9.54 -18.56 -7.60
N LEU A 617 -10.57 -17.95 -7.02
CA LEU A 617 -11.46 -18.61 -6.05
C LEU A 617 -12.22 -19.79 -6.67
N THR A 618 -12.62 -19.71 -7.93
CA THR A 618 -13.31 -20.80 -8.65
C THR A 618 -12.37 -21.99 -8.84
N GLU A 619 -11.10 -21.72 -9.19
CA GLU A 619 -10.10 -22.78 -9.34
C GLU A 619 -9.76 -23.42 -7.98
N MET A 620 -9.67 -22.61 -6.91
CA MET A 620 -9.51 -23.11 -5.54
C MET A 620 -10.69 -24.01 -5.12
N ASP A 621 -11.94 -23.60 -5.40
CA ASP A 621 -13.13 -24.39 -5.06
C ASP A 621 -13.20 -25.71 -5.85
N SER A 622 -12.61 -25.79 -7.03
CA SER A 622 -12.48 -27.03 -7.78
C SER A 622 -11.59 -28.08 -7.10
N GLN A 623 -10.69 -27.64 -6.24
CA GLN A 623 -9.74 -28.49 -5.52
C GLN A 623 -10.09 -28.67 -4.02
N GLU A 624 -10.62 -27.63 -3.40
CA GLU A 624 -11.03 -27.60 -2.00
C GLU A 624 -12.39 -26.89 -1.90
N LEU A 625 -13.33 -27.48 -1.14
CA LEU A 625 -14.69 -26.92 -1.01
C LEU A 625 -14.64 -25.65 -0.13
N LEU A 626 -14.91 -24.49 -0.73
CA LEU A 626 -15.20 -23.25 -0.04
C LEU A 626 -16.65 -23.27 0.49
N ALA A 627 -16.92 -22.52 1.56
CA ALA A 627 -18.25 -22.46 2.15
C ALA A 627 -19.28 -21.82 1.21
N GLU A 628 -20.48 -22.36 1.20
CA GLU A 628 -21.59 -21.85 0.38
C GLU A 628 -22.09 -20.49 0.87
N ASN A 629 -22.10 -20.26 2.19
CA ASN A 629 -22.66 -19.08 2.82
C ASN A 629 -21.79 -18.62 4.00
N PHE A 630 -21.80 -17.33 4.30
CA PHE A 630 -21.31 -16.82 5.57
C PHE A 630 -22.18 -17.33 6.72
N THR A 631 -21.56 -17.60 7.87
CA THR A 631 -22.28 -18.01 9.06
C THR A 631 -22.51 -16.81 9.96
N LYS A 632 -23.80 -16.46 10.14
CA LYS A 632 -24.19 -15.38 11.06
C LYS A 632 -23.84 -15.73 12.50
N PRO A 633 -23.14 -14.87 13.27
CA PRO A 633 -22.91 -15.06 14.69
C PRO A 633 -24.24 -15.14 15.48
N ASP A 634 -24.23 -15.92 16.60
CA ASP A 634 -25.46 -16.16 17.38
C ASP A 634 -26.00 -14.90 18.08
N ASP A 635 -25.12 -13.95 18.38
CA ASP A 635 -25.40 -12.75 19.17
C ASP A 635 -25.66 -11.50 18.33
N VAL A 636 -25.79 -11.63 16.99
CA VAL A 636 -26.14 -10.52 16.09
C VAL A 636 -27.49 -10.72 15.44
N ASP A 637 -28.16 -9.62 15.14
CA ASP A 637 -29.39 -9.62 14.38
C ASP A 637 -29.10 -9.82 12.87
N ALA A 638 -29.97 -10.53 12.19
CA ALA A 638 -29.89 -10.64 10.73
C ALA A 638 -30.24 -9.30 10.09
N LEU A 639 -29.51 -8.87 9.09
CA LEU A 639 -29.86 -7.72 8.30
C LEU A 639 -31.07 -8.08 7.42
N PRO A 640 -32.23 -7.43 7.59
CA PRO A 640 -33.38 -7.75 6.75
C PRO A 640 -33.13 -7.27 5.32
N GLU A 641 -33.63 -8.00 4.33
CA GLU A 641 -33.59 -7.53 2.95
C GLU A 641 -34.27 -6.18 2.76
N PRO A 642 -33.83 -5.32 1.83
CA PRO A 642 -34.50 -4.07 1.50
C PRO A 642 -35.97 -4.28 1.15
N ILE A 643 -36.82 -3.31 1.51
CA ILE A 643 -38.26 -3.36 1.18
C ILE A 643 -38.51 -2.52 -0.06
N GLU A 644 -39.06 -3.16 -1.10
CA GLU A 644 -39.56 -2.44 -2.27
C GLU A 644 -41.01 -2.00 -2.01
N LEU A 645 -41.24 -0.68 -1.94
CA LEU A 645 -42.57 -0.15 -1.75
C LEU A 645 -43.40 -0.32 -3.04
N PRO A 646 -44.62 -0.91 -2.94
CA PRO A 646 -45.47 -1.09 -4.09
C PRO A 646 -46.13 0.20 -4.54
N GLN A 647 -46.44 0.32 -5.82
CA GLN A 647 -47.45 1.26 -6.27
C GLN A 647 -48.83 0.68 -5.93
N ILE A 648 -49.58 1.40 -5.09
CA ILE A 648 -50.90 0.96 -4.65
C ILE A 648 -51.91 1.15 -5.78
N ALA A 649 -52.47 0.04 -6.27
CA ALA A 649 -53.49 0.04 -7.28
C ALA A 649 -54.82 -0.57 -6.79
N GLU A 650 -55.90 -0.36 -7.54
CA GLU A 650 -57.23 -0.96 -7.31
C GLU A 650 -57.78 -0.76 -5.91
N VAL A 651 -57.65 0.48 -5.35
CA VAL A 651 -58.27 0.78 -4.07
C VAL A 651 -59.78 0.79 -4.22
N GLN A 652 -60.47 0.00 -3.40
CA GLN A 652 -61.94 -0.11 -3.39
C GLN A 652 -62.46 0.12 -1.98
N ALA A 653 -63.62 0.73 -1.90
CA ALA A 653 -64.35 0.98 -0.67
C ALA A 653 -65.74 0.32 -0.73
N ASP A 654 -65.93 -0.70 0.10
CA ASP A 654 -67.18 -1.47 0.15
C ASP A 654 -67.85 -1.35 1.52
N TYR A 655 -69.20 -1.42 1.55
CA TYR A 655 -69.93 -1.54 2.78
C TYR A 655 -69.82 -2.98 3.33
N SER A 656 -69.30 -3.10 4.55
CA SER A 656 -69.20 -4.38 5.26
C SER A 656 -69.93 -4.26 6.60
N PHE A 657 -71.00 -5.03 6.76
CA PHE A 657 -71.80 -5.02 7.99
C PHE A 657 -71.21 -6.00 8.99
N GLY A 658 -70.35 -5.51 9.90
CA GLY A 658 -69.77 -6.26 11.03
C GLY A 658 -70.32 -5.74 12.36
N VAL A 659 -69.93 -6.34 13.49
CA VAL A 659 -70.35 -6.00 14.85
C VAL A 659 -69.85 -4.61 15.25
N SER A 660 -68.76 -4.12 14.63
CA SER A 660 -68.10 -2.82 14.96
C SER A 660 -67.59 -2.06 13.73
N SER A 661 -67.80 -2.56 12.49
CA SER A 661 -67.37 -1.89 11.26
C SER A 661 -68.51 -1.85 10.23
N LEU A 662 -68.66 -0.73 9.52
CA LEU A 662 -69.64 -0.54 8.47
C LEU A 662 -69.02 -0.30 7.08
N GLY A 663 -67.73 -0.18 6.97
CA GLY A 663 -67.01 -0.01 5.71
C GLY A 663 -65.69 -0.78 5.74
N LYS A 664 -65.21 -1.16 4.55
CA LYS A 664 -63.97 -1.85 4.34
C LYS A 664 -63.26 -1.28 3.13
N LEU A 665 -62.00 -0.95 3.29
CA LEU A 665 -61.09 -0.60 2.22
C LEU A 665 -60.29 -1.87 1.82
N THR A 666 -60.10 -2.07 0.55
CA THR A 666 -59.23 -3.11 0.02
C THR A 666 -58.36 -2.57 -1.11
N TRP A 667 -57.15 -3.10 -1.28
CA TRP A 667 -56.22 -2.67 -2.35
C TRP A 667 -55.33 -3.81 -2.78
N GLN A 668 -54.64 -3.64 -3.92
CA GLN A 668 -53.57 -4.52 -4.32
C GLN A 668 -52.27 -4.07 -3.67
N GLY A 669 -51.64 -4.92 -2.85
CA GLY A 669 -50.41 -4.62 -2.10
C GLY A 669 -49.19 -5.38 -2.57
N SER A 670 -48.13 -5.30 -1.81
CA SER A 670 -46.88 -6.03 -1.98
C SER A 670 -47.02 -7.50 -1.50
N PRO A 671 -46.30 -8.43 -2.08
CA PRO A 671 -46.12 -9.76 -1.51
C PRO A 671 -45.30 -9.75 -0.21
N ASP A 672 -44.53 -8.68 0.04
CA ASP A 672 -43.74 -8.48 1.27
C ASP A 672 -44.65 -8.07 2.42
N ASP A 673 -44.80 -8.94 3.42
CA ASP A 673 -45.67 -8.76 4.59
C ASP A 673 -45.11 -7.75 5.60
N ARG A 674 -43.89 -7.27 5.40
CA ARG A 674 -43.26 -6.21 6.25
C ARG A 674 -43.77 -4.82 5.92
N VAL A 675 -44.30 -4.60 4.69
CA VAL A 675 -44.84 -3.31 4.28
C VAL A 675 -46.00 -2.90 5.19
N ILE A 676 -45.96 -1.67 5.69
CA ILE A 676 -47.03 -1.08 6.46
C ILE A 676 -47.84 -0.20 5.51
N TYR A 677 -49.16 -0.37 5.51
CA TYR A 677 -50.05 0.47 4.76
C TYR A 677 -50.71 1.47 5.72
N ARG A 678 -50.49 2.76 5.46
CA ARG A 678 -51.07 3.87 6.19
C ARG A 678 -52.31 4.35 5.47
N ILE A 679 -53.45 4.38 6.14
CA ILE A 679 -54.72 4.82 5.60
C ILE A 679 -54.97 6.25 6.05
N TYR A 680 -55.15 7.12 5.07
CA TYR A 680 -55.44 8.52 5.30
C TYR A 680 -56.90 8.84 4.91
N ARG A 681 -57.50 9.72 5.65
CA ARG A 681 -58.80 10.31 5.39
C ARG A 681 -58.59 11.77 4.99
N GLU A 682 -59.10 12.14 3.82
CA GLU A 682 -59.13 13.53 3.34
C GLU A 682 -60.48 14.15 3.62
N GLN A 683 -60.53 15.22 4.43
CA GLN A 683 -61.71 15.97 4.74
C GLN A 683 -61.43 17.47 4.62
N GLU A 684 -62.14 18.16 3.72
CA GLU A 684 -61.99 19.61 3.48
C GLU A 684 -60.53 20.05 3.19
N GLY A 685 -59.73 19.16 2.54
CA GLY A 685 -58.34 19.43 2.21
C GLY A 685 -57.36 19.21 3.36
N ILE A 686 -57.79 18.53 4.43
CA ILE A 686 -56.97 18.15 5.57
C ILE A 686 -56.84 16.62 5.55
N ASP A 687 -55.59 16.14 5.54
CA ASP A 687 -55.27 14.72 5.63
C ASP A 687 -55.12 14.31 7.09
N GLU A 688 -55.91 13.33 7.51
CA GLU A 688 -55.83 12.75 8.86
C GLU A 688 -55.57 11.23 8.73
N ARG A 689 -54.60 10.69 9.47
CA ARG A 689 -54.33 9.25 9.48
C ARG A 689 -55.44 8.49 10.21
N ALA A 690 -56.23 7.72 9.47
CA ALA A 690 -57.33 6.90 9.98
C ALA A 690 -56.83 5.61 10.64
N GLY A 691 -55.69 5.06 10.17
CA GLY A 691 -55.07 3.86 10.76
C GLY A 691 -53.90 3.35 9.96
N GLU A 692 -53.37 2.20 10.38
CA GLU A 692 -52.35 1.47 9.63
C GLU A 692 -52.52 -0.03 9.83
N VAL A 693 -52.10 -0.81 8.84
CA VAL A 693 -52.02 -2.28 8.86
C VAL A 693 -50.68 -2.75 8.32
N LYS A 694 -50.15 -3.84 8.82
CA LYS A 694 -48.91 -4.43 8.38
C LYS A 694 -49.16 -5.68 7.58
N GLY A 695 -48.69 -5.75 6.34
CA GLY A 695 -48.78 -6.92 5.45
C GLY A 695 -50.21 -7.25 4.98
N GLU A 696 -51.21 -6.58 5.50
CA GLU A 696 -52.61 -6.80 5.13
C GLU A 696 -53.04 -5.80 4.06
N THR A 697 -53.87 -6.21 3.16
CA THR A 697 -54.40 -5.40 2.03
C THR A 697 -55.84 -5.00 2.22
N GLU A 698 -56.28 -4.95 3.46
CA GLU A 698 -57.62 -4.54 3.85
C GLU A 698 -57.64 -3.75 5.19
N PHE A 699 -58.56 -2.81 5.29
CA PHE A 699 -58.76 -2.01 6.51
C PHE A 699 -60.23 -1.77 6.80
N ASN A 700 -60.63 -1.98 8.06
CA ASN A 700 -62.01 -1.81 8.48
C ASN A 700 -62.23 -0.39 9.01
N LEU A 701 -63.20 0.32 8.44
CA LEU A 701 -63.60 1.65 8.85
C LEU A 701 -64.64 1.62 10.01
N ASN A 702 -64.46 2.51 10.96
CA ASN A 702 -65.35 2.60 12.13
C ASN A 702 -66.75 3.19 11.77
N VAL A 703 -67.77 2.81 12.57
CA VAL A 703 -69.17 3.25 12.36
C VAL A 703 -69.31 4.77 12.30
N THR A 704 -68.53 5.52 13.04
CA THR A 704 -68.56 7.01 13.08
C THR A 704 -68.00 7.64 11.83
N GLU A 705 -67.10 6.96 11.11
CA GLU A 705 -66.37 7.43 9.90
C GLU A 705 -67.21 7.24 8.64
N VAL A 706 -68.05 6.22 8.61
CA VAL A 706 -68.92 5.87 7.46
C VAL A 706 -70.05 6.87 7.22
N PHE A 707 -70.48 7.62 8.24
CA PHE A 707 -71.55 8.61 8.12
C PHE A 707 -71.09 10.00 7.66
N GLN A 708 -69.79 10.20 7.45
CA GLN A 708 -69.21 11.41 6.89
C GLN A 708 -68.76 11.16 5.46
N SER A 709 -69.00 12.13 4.55
CA SER A 709 -68.47 12.04 3.18
C SER A 709 -66.97 12.31 3.21
N ASN A 710 -66.18 11.25 3.24
CA ASN A 710 -64.73 11.31 3.28
C ASN A 710 -64.15 10.56 2.13
N ASP A 711 -63.06 11.07 1.58
CA ASP A 711 -62.19 10.37 0.64
C ASP A 711 -61.06 9.70 1.40
N TYR A 712 -60.74 8.46 1.01
CA TYR A 712 -59.67 7.69 1.64
C TYR A 712 -58.63 7.35 0.59
N TYR A 713 -57.38 7.36 0.99
CA TYR A 713 -56.25 6.83 0.20
C TYR A 713 -55.29 6.04 1.06
N VAL A 714 -54.52 5.21 0.43
CA VAL A 714 -53.52 4.32 1.08
C VAL A 714 -52.13 4.74 0.67
N VAL A 715 -51.22 4.79 1.62
CA VAL A 715 -49.80 5.06 1.41
C VAL A 715 -48.99 3.88 1.92
N PRO A 716 -48.17 3.22 1.10
CA PRO A 716 -47.27 2.20 1.59
C PRO A 716 -46.14 2.85 2.36
N TYR A 717 -45.73 2.25 3.46
CA TYR A 717 -44.67 2.73 4.34
C TYR A 717 -43.65 1.64 4.60
N ASP A 718 -42.38 1.98 4.43
CA ASP A 718 -41.27 1.11 4.74
C ASP A 718 -40.78 1.34 6.19
N PRO A 719 -40.93 0.38 7.11
CA PRO A 719 -40.50 0.53 8.49
C PRO A 719 -38.96 0.55 8.66
N LEU A 720 -38.19 0.08 7.67
CA LEU A 720 -36.71 0.10 7.71
C LEU A 720 -36.18 1.50 7.42
N THR A 721 -36.61 2.09 6.31
CA THR A 721 -36.16 3.43 5.88
C THR A 721 -36.99 4.56 6.48
N LYS A 722 -38.18 4.24 7.03
CA LYS A 722 -39.20 5.20 7.50
C LYS A 722 -39.76 6.11 6.39
N LEU A 723 -39.64 5.67 5.12
CA LEU A 723 -40.20 6.38 3.98
C LEU A 723 -41.64 5.99 3.72
N GLU A 724 -42.43 6.96 3.27
CA GLU A 724 -43.72 6.73 2.62
C GLU A 724 -43.53 6.69 1.09
N GLY A 725 -44.16 5.73 0.45
CA GLY A 725 -44.24 5.65 -1.01
C GLY A 725 -45.34 6.56 -1.57
N ASP A 726 -45.61 6.40 -2.86
CA ASP A 726 -46.65 7.18 -3.52
C ASP A 726 -48.01 6.82 -2.98
N ARG A 727 -48.85 7.86 -2.80
CA ARG A 727 -50.26 7.68 -2.38
C ARG A 727 -51.05 7.04 -3.52
N SER A 728 -52.01 6.20 -3.15
CA SER A 728 -52.98 5.68 -4.10
C SER A 728 -53.95 6.76 -4.63
N GLU A 729 -54.75 6.40 -5.62
CA GLU A 729 -55.95 7.16 -5.95
C GLU A 729 -56.88 7.22 -4.71
N SER A 730 -57.62 8.34 -4.54
CA SER A 730 -58.60 8.48 -3.48
C SER A 730 -59.90 7.79 -3.83
N VAL A 731 -60.51 7.10 -2.87
CA VAL A 731 -61.78 6.42 -3.04
C VAL A 731 -62.81 6.96 -2.00
N SER A 732 -64.00 7.27 -2.45
CA SER A 732 -65.07 7.71 -1.60
C SER A 732 -65.98 6.54 -1.20
N LEU A 733 -66.37 6.49 0.08
CA LEU A 733 -67.47 5.65 0.54
C LEU A 733 -68.78 6.40 0.24
N THR A 734 -69.42 6.02 -0.90
CA THR A 734 -70.72 6.59 -1.30
C THR A 734 -71.84 5.58 -1.06
N TRP A 735 -72.98 6.08 -0.51
CA TRP A 735 -74.19 5.31 -0.29
C TRP A 735 -74.90 5.04 -1.60
#